data_8e126d4ec197634511f8be227123b15f
#
_entry.id   8e126d4ec197634511f8be227123b15f
#
_cell.length_a   1.000
_cell.length_b   1.000
_cell.length_c   1.000
_cell.angle_alpha   90.00
_cell.angle_beta   90.00
_cell.angle_gamma   90.00
#
_symmetry.space_group_name_H-M   'P 1'
#
loop_
_entity.id
_entity.type
_entity.pdbx_description
1 polymer ?
#
loop_
_entity_poly.entity_id
_entity_poly.type
_entity_poly.pdbx_seq_one_letter_code
_entity_poly.pdbx_strand_id
1 'polypeptide(L)'
;MPVALTEEQTALAAAVRDWAAAHDPVAAVRAAETTGAGLPEGFAALGLTGVALPASVNGADGTVADLAAGLAAAAEALVPGPLLSTALAGLLLAEHSKELAAEIADGTAHVAVQLDEEAVPGADAGSWLLVPRGERYVLVPPGAAVEPLAPFDFSRSLGRVKADVPGEVLDLPDVRDLAATLAVAEAAGVARWCLTTAVEYAKVREQFGQVIGAFQAVKHLCAEMLCRTEAAEALAWDAASAVGDPLAVASAAAVALDAAVENAKDCIQVLGGIGFTWEHEAHLYLRRALALRQWLGGSQRWRKRAADLALAGKRRTLGVNVGEDAEVTRLVAEIAALPEENRRTALADSGLLAPHWPQPYGRGADAAEQLRIDAALTAADIKRPDMVIGGWAVPTILAHGTDEQRERFAAPTLRGEVTWCQLFSEPGAGSDLASLRTAARRTDGGWLLTGQKVWTSLAHEADWAICLARTDPDVPKHKGITYFLVDMRAAGITTRPLREITGRSVFNEVFLDDVFVPDADVVGEPGAGWKLARTTLANERVALGRGSAVGENVEELLESAPEDVDRDRLGALIGQGSACSVLDLRATLRRLDGLGPGAESSVAKLLGVRHRQETAEFALDLASELVAETPAAQEFLLTRCLSIAGGTTQVLLSAAAERVLGLPR
;
A
#
# COMPACT_ATOMS: atom_id res chain seq x y z
N MET A 1 7.24 6.95 -2.19
CA MET A 1 6.73 8.15 -2.89
C MET A 1 5.31 8.38 -2.45
N PRO A 2 4.96 9.60 -2.10
CA PRO A 2 3.61 9.89 -1.63
C PRO A 2 2.57 9.59 -2.70
N VAL A 3 1.37 9.26 -2.26
CA VAL A 3 0.21 9.08 -3.12
C VAL A 3 -0.06 10.40 -3.81
N ALA A 4 -0.01 10.44 -5.13
CA ALA A 4 -0.41 11.56 -6.00
C ALA A 4 -0.42 12.96 -5.30
N LEU A 5 0.72 13.38 -4.75
CA LEU A 5 0.86 14.77 -4.29
C LEU A 5 0.74 15.67 -5.51
N THR A 6 0.00 16.75 -5.35
CA THR A 6 -0.05 17.81 -6.37
C THR A 6 1.32 18.49 -6.50
N GLU A 7 1.51 19.26 -7.57
CA GLU A 7 2.73 20.06 -7.73
C GLU A 7 2.91 21.04 -6.58
N GLU A 8 1.82 21.64 -6.11
CA GLU A 8 1.81 22.58 -4.98
C GLU A 8 2.22 21.90 -3.66
N GLN A 9 1.68 20.70 -3.37
CA GLN A 9 2.05 19.91 -2.19
C GLN A 9 3.52 19.52 -2.23
N THR A 10 4.01 19.14 -3.39
CA THR A 10 5.43 18.81 -3.61
C THR A 10 6.32 20.03 -3.40
N ALA A 11 5.92 21.19 -3.93
CA ALA A 11 6.65 22.44 -3.77
C ALA A 11 6.67 22.91 -2.30
N LEU A 12 5.55 22.81 -1.60
CA LEU A 12 5.45 23.14 -0.17
C LEU A 12 6.37 22.24 0.67
N ALA A 13 6.32 20.94 0.46
CA ALA A 13 7.19 19.99 1.16
C ALA A 13 8.68 20.26 0.87
N ALA A 14 9.03 20.63 -0.37
CA ALA A 14 10.39 21.02 -0.73
C ALA A 14 10.82 22.30 -0.01
N ALA A 15 9.98 23.33 0.02
CA ALA A 15 10.27 24.58 0.71
C ALA A 15 10.54 24.37 2.21
N VAL A 16 9.78 23.49 2.86
CA VAL A 16 10.01 23.11 4.27
C VAL A 16 11.36 22.42 4.44
N ARG A 17 11.73 21.49 3.56
CA ARG A 17 13.03 20.81 3.62
C ARG A 17 14.20 21.76 3.36
N ASP A 18 14.07 22.66 2.39
CA ASP A 18 15.10 23.65 2.06
C ASP A 18 15.33 24.61 3.24
N TRP A 19 14.23 25.05 3.87
CA TRP A 19 14.30 25.85 5.09
C TRP A 19 15.01 25.07 6.20
N ALA A 20 14.64 23.83 6.45
CA ALA A 20 15.24 23.00 7.49
C ALA A 20 16.74 22.76 7.27
N ALA A 21 17.14 22.53 6.01
CA ALA A 21 18.55 22.37 5.65
C ALA A 21 19.39 23.64 5.94
N ALA A 22 18.75 24.83 5.86
CA ALA A 22 19.41 26.11 6.14
C ALA A 22 19.48 26.46 7.65
N HIS A 23 18.60 25.89 8.49
CA HIS A 23 18.41 26.33 9.89
C HIS A 23 18.72 25.27 10.96
N ASP A 24 19.08 24.04 10.58
CA ASP A 24 19.41 22.93 11.48
C ASP A 24 18.44 22.78 12.68
N PRO A 25 17.18 22.40 12.45
CA PRO A 25 16.18 22.31 13.51
C PRO A 25 16.53 21.27 14.59
N VAL A 26 17.31 20.24 14.24
CA VAL A 26 17.76 19.20 15.18
C VAL A 26 18.71 19.79 16.23
N ALA A 27 19.61 20.71 15.86
CA ALA A 27 20.46 21.40 16.82
C ALA A 27 19.61 22.21 17.82
N ALA A 28 18.53 22.87 17.37
CA ALA A 28 17.61 23.59 18.24
C ALA A 28 16.87 22.63 19.21
N VAL A 29 16.45 21.45 18.75
CA VAL A 29 15.84 20.41 19.60
C VAL A 29 16.81 19.94 20.68
N ARG A 30 18.07 19.69 20.32
CA ARG A 30 19.12 19.29 21.29
C ARG A 30 19.39 20.37 22.33
N ALA A 31 19.40 21.65 21.94
CA ALA A 31 19.58 22.74 22.85
C ALA A 31 18.44 22.91 23.87
N ALA A 32 17.23 22.44 23.52
CA ALA A 32 16.01 22.56 24.33
C ALA A 32 15.64 21.26 25.10
N GLU A 33 16.59 20.38 25.34
CA GLU A 33 16.42 19.04 25.94
C GLU A 33 15.53 19.00 27.19
N THR A 34 15.54 20.01 28.04
CA THR A 34 14.80 20.01 29.32
C THR A 34 13.52 20.83 29.30
N THR A 35 13.39 21.77 28.41
CA THR A 35 12.28 22.76 28.39
C THR A 35 11.39 22.61 27.16
N GLY A 36 11.83 21.84 26.17
CA GLY A 36 11.24 21.80 24.84
C GLY A 36 11.60 23.02 24.01
N ALA A 37 11.57 22.86 22.70
CA ALA A 37 11.87 23.94 21.77
C ALA A 37 10.60 24.69 21.35
N GLY A 38 10.69 26.00 21.23
CA GLY A 38 9.71 26.85 20.56
C GLY A 38 9.85 26.74 19.03
N LEU A 39 8.93 27.38 18.29
CA LEU A 39 9.08 27.50 16.83
C LEU A 39 10.34 28.30 16.50
N PRO A 40 11.17 27.81 15.55
CA PRO A 40 12.37 28.52 15.16
C PRO A 40 12.05 29.87 14.53
N GLU A 41 12.94 30.85 14.73
CA GLU A 41 12.86 32.14 14.07
C GLU A 41 12.80 31.96 12.53
N GLY A 42 11.94 32.72 11.87
CA GLY A 42 11.75 32.67 10.43
C GLY A 42 10.88 31.54 9.93
N PHE A 43 10.50 30.54 10.75
CA PHE A 43 9.63 29.44 10.28
C PHE A 43 8.23 29.94 9.90
N ALA A 44 7.72 30.94 10.59
CA ALA A 44 6.43 31.59 10.28
C ALA A 44 6.36 32.10 8.83
N ALA A 45 7.51 32.50 8.25
CA ALA A 45 7.58 32.96 6.85
C ALA A 45 7.23 31.88 5.82
N LEU A 46 7.26 30.59 6.19
CA LEU A 46 6.77 29.50 5.35
C LEU A 46 5.24 29.45 5.27
N GLY A 47 4.53 30.19 6.14
CA GLY A 47 3.08 30.27 6.16
C GLY A 47 2.37 28.94 6.46
N LEU A 48 3.06 27.93 6.98
CA LEU A 48 2.52 26.57 7.11
C LEU A 48 1.28 26.49 8.01
N THR A 49 1.23 27.30 9.07
CA THR A 49 0.05 27.39 9.96
C THR A 49 -1.17 28.01 9.29
N GLY A 50 -0.96 28.81 8.24
CA GLY A 50 -2.01 29.45 7.45
C GLY A 50 -2.41 28.72 6.17
N VAL A 51 -1.69 27.66 5.77
CA VAL A 51 -1.91 26.99 4.46
C VAL A 51 -3.37 26.62 4.24
N ALA A 52 -4.00 25.95 5.21
CA ALA A 52 -5.36 25.45 5.09
C ALA A 52 -6.41 26.40 5.71
N LEU A 53 -6.04 27.64 6.01
CA LEU A 53 -6.96 28.65 6.51
C LEU A 53 -7.50 29.52 5.37
N PRO A 54 -8.73 30.04 5.50
CA PRO A 54 -9.32 30.89 4.48
C PRO A 54 -8.61 32.26 4.41
N ALA A 55 -8.60 32.89 3.23
CA ALA A 55 -8.01 34.22 3.03
C ALA A 55 -8.64 35.31 3.91
N SER A 56 -9.88 35.09 4.38
CA SER A 56 -10.56 36.01 5.32
C SER A 56 -9.89 36.11 6.69
N VAL A 57 -8.95 35.20 7.01
CA VAL A 57 -8.13 35.19 8.21
C VAL A 57 -6.64 35.08 7.84
N ASN A 58 -6.20 35.74 6.81
CA ASN A 58 -4.82 35.77 6.30
C ASN A 58 -4.28 34.40 5.85
N GLY A 59 -5.14 33.39 5.64
CA GLY A 59 -4.76 32.08 5.16
C GLY A 59 -4.56 32.02 3.65
N ALA A 60 -4.06 30.88 3.17
CA ALA A 60 -3.74 30.65 1.76
C ALA A 60 -4.86 29.93 0.97
N ASP A 61 -6.04 29.70 1.54
CA ASP A 61 -7.17 28.96 0.95
C ASP A 61 -6.79 27.53 0.46
N GLY A 62 -5.74 26.96 1.02
CA GLY A 62 -5.34 25.58 0.72
C GLY A 62 -6.21 24.54 1.43
N THR A 63 -5.89 23.29 1.21
CA THR A 63 -6.61 22.14 1.78
C THR A 63 -5.90 21.59 3.02
N VAL A 64 -6.60 20.75 3.79
CA VAL A 64 -5.97 19.98 4.88
C VAL A 64 -4.92 19.00 4.32
N ALA A 65 -5.07 18.52 3.09
CA ALA A 65 -4.06 17.68 2.43
C ALA A 65 -2.75 18.45 2.14
N ASP A 66 -2.85 19.74 1.78
CA ASP A 66 -1.69 20.61 1.59
C ASP A 66 -0.95 20.84 2.92
N LEU A 67 -1.70 21.13 3.99
CA LEU A 67 -1.16 21.25 5.33
C LEU A 67 -0.49 19.95 5.80
N ALA A 68 -1.12 18.79 5.55
CA ALA A 68 -0.57 17.49 5.90
C ALA A 68 0.75 17.19 5.19
N ALA A 69 0.89 17.56 3.91
CA ALA A 69 2.15 17.43 3.17
C ALA A 69 3.26 18.29 3.80
N GLY A 70 2.95 19.52 4.20
CA GLY A 70 3.88 20.38 4.91
C GLY A 70 4.26 19.87 6.30
N LEU A 71 3.28 19.36 7.08
CA LEU A 71 3.53 18.77 8.40
C LEU A 71 4.39 17.50 8.32
N ALA A 72 4.17 16.65 7.33
CA ALA A 72 5.00 15.48 7.10
C ALA A 72 6.46 15.87 6.83
N ALA A 73 6.70 16.87 5.98
CA ALA A 73 8.04 17.38 5.69
C ALA A 73 8.68 18.06 6.93
N ALA A 74 7.90 18.78 7.72
CA ALA A 74 8.38 19.39 8.97
C ALA A 74 8.76 18.34 10.02
N ALA A 75 7.99 17.23 10.10
CA ALA A 75 8.30 16.12 11.00
C ALA A 75 9.49 15.28 10.52
N GLU A 76 9.65 15.08 9.21
CA GLU A 76 10.83 14.48 8.61
C GLU A 76 12.11 15.26 8.98
N ALA A 77 12.04 16.60 9.02
CA ALA A 77 13.13 17.48 9.45
C ALA A 77 13.18 17.72 10.97
N LEU A 78 12.30 17.12 11.74
CA LEU A 78 12.13 17.32 13.18
C LEU A 78 11.98 18.81 13.56
N VAL A 79 11.26 19.60 12.76
CA VAL A 79 11.02 21.01 13.07
C VAL A 79 10.39 21.13 14.45
N PRO A 80 11.01 21.92 15.39
CA PRO A 80 10.52 22.05 16.74
C PRO A 80 9.35 23.03 16.88
N GLY A 81 8.71 23.01 18.05
CA GLY A 81 7.64 23.93 18.43
C GLY A 81 6.23 23.34 18.31
N PRO A 82 5.20 24.09 18.70
CA PRO A 82 3.81 23.64 18.77
C PRO A 82 3.09 23.69 17.41
N LEU A 83 3.81 23.41 16.30
CA LEU A 83 3.31 23.57 14.94
C LEU A 83 2.01 22.81 14.71
N LEU A 84 1.96 21.50 15.04
CA LEU A 84 0.78 20.68 14.82
C LEU A 84 -0.43 21.19 15.59
N SER A 85 -0.27 21.48 16.89
CA SER A 85 -1.38 21.94 17.74
C SER A 85 -1.84 23.35 17.35
N THR A 86 -0.94 24.21 16.90
CA THR A 86 -1.26 25.56 16.41
C THR A 86 -2.03 25.50 15.08
N ALA A 87 -1.58 24.66 14.14
CA ALA A 87 -2.30 24.44 12.87
C ALA A 87 -3.68 23.83 13.09
N LEU A 88 -3.79 22.85 14.01
CA LEU A 88 -5.08 22.28 14.43
C LEU A 88 -6.02 23.36 14.97
N ALA A 89 -5.52 24.19 15.88
CA ALA A 89 -6.31 25.28 16.47
C ALA A 89 -6.74 26.30 15.41
N GLY A 90 -5.89 26.62 14.46
CA GLY A 90 -6.25 27.51 13.34
C GLY A 90 -7.47 27.01 12.58
N LEU A 91 -7.48 25.71 12.21
CA LEU A 91 -8.62 25.08 11.53
C LEU A 91 -9.90 25.10 12.37
N LEU A 92 -9.79 24.89 13.69
CA LEU A 92 -10.92 24.87 14.60
C LEU A 92 -11.47 26.28 14.89
N LEU A 93 -10.62 27.30 14.87
CA LEU A 93 -10.96 28.67 15.29
C LEU A 93 -11.29 29.60 14.13
N ALA A 94 -11.06 29.23 12.90
CA ALA A 94 -11.25 30.09 11.72
C ALA A 94 -12.65 30.73 11.65
N GLU A 95 -13.69 30.00 12.09
CA GLU A 95 -15.07 30.49 12.12
C GLU A 95 -15.50 31.02 13.49
N HIS A 96 -14.72 30.79 14.56
CA HIS A 96 -15.06 31.13 15.93
C HIS A 96 -14.31 32.37 16.45
N SER A 97 -13.04 32.54 16.11
CA SER A 97 -12.19 33.66 16.53
C SER A 97 -11.29 34.09 15.38
N LYS A 98 -11.82 34.97 14.52
CA LYS A 98 -11.13 35.40 13.29
C LYS A 98 -9.82 36.14 13.58
N GLU A 99 -9.79 36.95 14.63
CA GLU A 99 -8.57 37.64 15.03
C GLU A 99 -7.47 36.67 15.41
N LEU A 100 -7.76 35.70 16.27
CA LEU A 100 -6.76 34.71 16.68
C LEU A 100 -6.37 33.78 15.52
N ALA A 101 -7.32 33.40 14.64
CA ALA A 101 -7.02 32.63 13.46
C ALA A 101 -6.08 33.38 12.49
N ALA A 102 -6.22 34.70 12.36
CA ALA A 102 -5.30 35.53 11.59
C ALA A 102 -3.90 35.59 12.24
N GLU A 103 -3.82 35.74 13.57
CA GLU A 103 -2.54 35.68 14.29
C GLU A 103 -1.85 34.34 14.15
N ILE A 104 -2.62 33.22 14.10
CA ILE A 104 -2.10 31.85 13.82
C ILE A 104 -1.58 31.77 12.39
N ALA A 105 -2.32 32.30 11.41
CA ALA A 105 -1.90 32.31 10.01
C ALA A 105 -0.60 33.08 9.82
N ASP A 106 -0.47 34.23 10.49
CA ASP A 106 0.72 35.09 10.47
C ASP A 106 1.89 34.53 11.32
N GLY A 107 1.67 33.41 12.07
CA GLY A 107 2.66 32.78 12.94
C GLY A 107 3.00 33.61 14.20
N THR A 108 2.14 34.56 14.59
CA THR A 108 2.33 35.42 15.75
C THR A 108 1.69 34.89 17.04
N ALA A 109 0.72 33.97 16.91
CA ALA A 109 0.10 33.26 18.03
C ALA A 109 0.36 31.78 18.00
N HIS A 110 0.53 31.17 19.17
CA HIS A 110 0.67 29.74 19.36
C HIS A 110 -0.46 29.19 20.22
N VAL A 111 -1.01 28.05 19.83
CA VAL A 111 -2.12 27.42 20.55
C VAL A 111 -1.78 25.97 20.85
N ALA A 112 -1.88 25.60 22.13
CA ALA A 112 -1.80 24.21 22.56
C ALA A 112 -3.21 23.62 22.74
N VAL A 113 -3.41 22.40 22.24
CA VAL A 113 -4.71 21.73 22.30
C VAL A 113 -4.62 20.51 23.21
N GLN A 114 -5.40 20.55 24.27
CA GLN A 114 -5.58 19.41 25.19
C GLN A 114 -6.62 18.44 24.62
N LEU A 115 -6.30 17.15 24.59
CA LEU A 115 -7.25 16.10 24.18
C LEU A 115 -7.86 15.38 25.41
N ASP A 116 -7.07 14.57 26.10
CA ASP A 116 -7.50 13.82 27.29
C ASP A 116 -6.61 14.07 28.51
N GLU A 117 -5.30 14.10 28.28
CA GLU A 117 -4.31 14.17 29.35
C GLU A 117 -4.14 15.59 29.88
N GLU A 118 -3.82 15.74 31.17
CA GLU A 118 -3.51 17.05 31.76
C GLU A 118 -2.19 17.63 31.24
N ALA A 119 -1.29 16.76 30.73
CA ALA A 119 -0.02 17.17 30.13
C ALA A 119 -0.25 17.47 28.63
N VAL A 120 -0.12 18.72 28.26
CA VAL A 120 -0.48 19.25 26.95
C VAL A 120 0.79 19.60 26.15
N PRO A 121 1.07 18.90 25.04
CA PRO A 121 2.19 19.24 24.16
C PRO A 121 2.01 20.64 23.55
N GLY A 122 3.09 21.43 23.55
CA GLY A 122 3.08 22.79 23.05
C GLY A 122 2.59 23.83 24.04
N ALA A 123 2.14 23.44 25.25
CA ALA A 123 1.68 24.37 26.25
C ALA A 123 2.86 25.01 27.02
N ASP A 124 2.84 26.31 27.10
CA ASP A 124 3.71 27.14 27.92
C ASP A 124 2.99 28.43 28.38
N ALA A 125 3.67 29.32 29.09
CA ALA A 125 3.05 30.54 29.63
C ALA A 125 2.64 31.56 28.55
N GLY A 126 3.19 31.46 27.34
CA GLY A 126 2.89 32.32 26.19
C GLY A 126 1.83 31.77 25.26
N SER A 127 1.42 30.54 25.44
CA SER A 127 0.49 29.86 24.54
C SER A 127 -0.97 30.16 24.89
N TRP A 128 -1.81 30.32 23.86
CA TRP A 128 -3.24 30.10 23.99
C TRP A 128 -3.51 28.61 24.25
N LEU A 129 -4.60 28.30 24.94
CA LEU A 129 -4.96 26.91 25.22
C LEU A 129 -6.39 26.64 24.76
N LEU A 130 -6.59 25.47 24.13
CA LEU A 130 -7.90 24.86 23.93
C LEU A 130 -8.03 23.67 24.88
N VAL A 131 -8.90 23.81 25.89
CA VAL A 131 -9.06 22.85 27.00
C VAL A 131 -10.45 22.24 26.97
N PRO A 132 -10.60 20.89 26.99
CA PRO A 132 -11.91 20.26 27.00
C PRO A 132 -12.67 20.53 28.31
N ARG A 133 -13.96 20.80 28.18
CA ARG A 133 -14.88 20.96 29.31
C ARG A 133 -16.22 20.26 29.00
N GLY A 134 -16.32 18.99 29.37
CA GLY A 134 -17.41 18.12 28.93
C GLY A 134 -17.33 17.88 27.44
N GLU A 135 -18.42 18.17 26.72
CA GLU A 135 -18.49 18.04 25.25
C GLU A 135 -18.02 19.30 24.49
N ARG A 136 -17.65 20.37 25.20
CA ARG A 136 -17.18 21.63 24.63
C ARG A 136 -15.73 21.90 24.96
N TYR A 137 -15.17 22.92 24.34
CA TYR A 137 -13.82 23.41 24.60
C TYR A 137 -13.85 24.82 25.19
N VAL A 138 -12.82 25.16 25.95
CA VAL A 138 -12.61 26.50 26.48
C VAL A 138 -11.35 27.06 25.86
N LEU A 139 -11.46 28.21 25.20
CA LEU A 139 -10.34 28.97 24.70
C LEU A 139 -9.82 29.88 25.83
N VAL A 140 -8.58 29.66 26.21
CA VAL A 140 -7.92 30.34 27.35
C VAL A 140 -6.79 31.20 26.80
N PRO A 141 -6.75 32.52 27.12
CA PRO A 141 -5.67 33.41 26.68
C PRO A 141 -4.32 33.12 27.35
N PRO A 142 -3.20 33.60 26.76
CA PRO A 142 -1.88 33.53 27.36
C PRO A 142 -1.84 34.11 28.79
N GLY A 143 -0.92 33.58 29.61
CA GLY A 143 -0.81 33.97 31.04
C GLY A 143 -1.64 33.11 31.98
N ALA A 144 -2.34 32.10 31.47
CA ALA A 144 -2.94 31.05 32.31
C ALA A 144 -1.85 30.32 33.11
N ALA A 145 -2.25 29.75 34.26
CA ALA A 145 -1.33 28.98 35.09
C ALA A 145 -1.04 27.61 34.42
N VAL A 146 0.02 27.57 33.63
CA VAL A 146 0.59 26.33 33.06
C VAL A 146 1.78 25.94 33.93
N GLU A 147 1.77 24.74 34.47
CA GLU A 147 2.93 24.15 35.16
C GLU A 147 3.86 23.52 34.10
N PRO A 148 5.07 24.03 33.89
CA PRO A 148 5.98 23.46 32.92
C PRO A 148 6.45 22.09 33.37
N LEU A 149 6.47 21.13 32.42
CA LEU A 149 6.95 19.78 32.61
C LEU A 149 8.16 19.51 31.70
N ALA A 150 9.06 18.62 32.12
CA ALA A 150 10.14 18.16 31.26
C ALA A 150 9.56 17.26 30.17
N PRO A 151 9.66 17.64 28.88
CA PRO A 151 9.05 16.88 27.79
C PRO A 151 9.83 15.59 27.51
N PHE A 152 9.10 14.53 27.17
CA PHE A 152 9.75 13.34 26.63
C PHE A 152 10.21 13.58 25.17
N ASP A 153 9.43 14.30 24.39
CA ASP A 153 9.79 14.83 23.06
C ASP A 153 10.35 16.24 23.21
N PHE A 154 11.66 16.39 23.12
CA PHE A 154 12.36 17.67 23.29
C PHE A 154 12.04 18.71 22.23
N SER A 155 11.42 18.30 21.14
CA SER A 155 11.06 19.20 20.06
C SER A 155 9.83 20.07 20.37
N ARG A 156 9.13 19.83 21.51
CA ARG A 156 7.93 20.57 21.94
C ARG A 156 8.00 20.86 23.45
N SER A 157 7.50 22.04 23.83
CA SER A 157 7.21 22.29 25.24
C SER A 157 6.11 21.32 25.72
N LEU A 158 6.07 21.09 27.03
CA LEU A 158 5.03 20.31 27.70
C LEU A 158 4.59 21.04 28.95
N GLY A 159 3.30 21.27 29.07
CA GLY A 159 2.74 21.93 30.26
C GLY A 159 1.54 21.20 30.82
N ARG A 160 1.41 21.21 32.17
CA ARG A 160 0.18 20.75 32.81
C ARG A 160 -0.77 21.94 32.93
N VAL A 161 -1.97 21.79 32.37
CA VAL A 161 -3.02 22.81 32.46
C VAL A 161 -3.91 22.47 33.64
N LYS A 162 -4.15 23.46 34.54
CA LYS A 162 -5.06 23.26 35.68
C LYS A 162 -6.51 23.19 35.19
N ALA A 163 -7.30 22.33 35.81
CA ALA A 163 -8.76 22.35 35.68
C ALA A 163 -9.31 23.73 36.07
N ASP A 164 -10.44 24.15 35.61
CA ASP A 164 -11.12 25.41 35.95
C ASP A 164 -10.43 26.72 35.54
N VAL A 165 -9.67 26.72 34.43
CA VAL A 165 -9.16 27.95 33.83
C VAL A 165 -10.32 28.74 33.21
N PRO A 166 -10.45 30.04 33.49
CA PRO A 166 -11.48 30.88 32.86
C PRO A 166 -11.15 31.13 31.39
N GLY A 167 -12.16 31.13 30.54
CA GLY A 167 -11.99 31.38 29.11
C GLY A 167 -13.32 31.36 28.37
N GLU A 168 -13.28 31.54 27.06
CA GLU A 168 -14.42 31.50 26.17
C GLU A 168 -14.82 30.06 25.87
N VAL A 169 -16.11 29.74 26.02
CA VAL A 169 -16.64 28.39 25.77
C VAL A 169 -17.05 28.29 24.32
N LEU A 170 -16.45 27.34 23.59
CA LEU A 170 -16.67 27.07 22.19
C LEU A 170 -17.26 25.67 21.97
N ASP A 171 -18.14 25.56 21.00
CA ASP A 171 -18.65 24.29 20.50
C ASP A 171 -17.80 23.87 19.29
N LEU A 172 -16.84 23.00 19.51
CA LEU A 172 -15.88 22.57 18.50
C LEU A 172 -16.08 21.08 18.23
N PRO A 173 -16.73 20.71 17.11
CA PRO A 173 -16.89 19.32 16.75
C PRO A 173 -15.57 18.71 16.27
N ASP A 174 -15.47 17.39 16.39
CA ASP A 174 -14.44 16.56 15.74
C ASP A 174 -12.97 16.93 16.02
N VAL A 175 -12.67 17.65 17.11
CA VAL A 175 -11.31 18.07 17.48
C VAL A 175 -10.33 16.90 17.45
N ARG A 176 -10.73 15.74 17.97
CA ARG A 176 -9.87 14.57 18.03
C ARG A 176 -9.59 13.96 16.65
N ASP A 177 -10.57 13.93 15.77
CA ASP A 177 -10.41 13.38 14.43
C ASP A 177 -9.51 14.28 13.58
N LEU A 178 -9.68 15.59 13.70
CA LEU A 178 -8.81 16.55 13.03
C LEU A 178 -7.38 16.49 13.58
N ALA A 179 -7.23 16.38 14.93
CA ALA A 179 -5.94 16.17 15.57
C ALA A 179 -5.24 14.90 15.06
N ALA A 180 -5.98 13.79 14.94
CA ALA A 180 -5.46 12.53 14.42
C ALA A 180 -5.05 12.66 12.94
N THR A 181 -5.87 13.31 12.11
CA THR A 181 -5.55 13.57 10.70
C THR A 181 -4.22 14.27 10.54
N LEU A 182 -3.95 15.32 11.33
CA LEU A 182 -2.67 16.04 11.25
C LEU A 182 -1.51 15.25 11.88
N ALA A 183 -1.76 14.54 12.98
CA ALA A 183 -0.72 13.76 13.66
C ALA A 183 -0.24 12.55 12.85
N VAL A 184 -1.12 11.91 12.06
CA VAL A 184 -0.72 10.80 11.18
C VAL A 184 0.16 11.28 10.03
N ALA A 185 0.01 12.53 9.58
CA ALA A 185 0.92 13.14 8.61
C ALA A 185 2.34 13.33 9.21
N GLU A 186 2.44 13.84 10.45
CA GLU A 186 3.74 13.90 11.14
C GLU A 186 4.32 12.50 11.39
N ALA A 187 3.50 11.51 11.77
CA ALA A 187 3.94 10.13 11.98
C ALA A 187 4.53 9.53 10.68
N ALA A 188 3.92 9.80 9.53
CA ALA A 188 4.44 9.39 8.22
C ALA A 188 5.80 10.05 7.93
N GLY A 189 5.97 11.33 8.23
CA GLY A 189 7.26 12.05 8.10
C GLY A 189 8.35 11.44 8.99
N VAL A 190 8.05 11.13 10.25
CA VAL A 190 8.96 10.42 11.17
C VAL A 190 9.35 9.05 10.61
N ALA A 191 8.37 8.26 10.12
CA ALA A 191 8.63 6.95 9.54
C ALA A 191 9.55 7.04 8.31
N ARG A 192 9.36 8.06 7.46
CA ARG A 192 10.19 8.34 6.26
C ARG A 192 11.62 8.67 6.64
N TRP A 193 11.84 9.56 7.59
CA TRP A 193 13.19 9.89 8.05
C TRP A 193 13.92 8.65 8.59
N CYS A 194 13.25 7.87 9.44
CA CYS A 194 13.82 6.66 10.02
C CYS A 194 14.24 5.65 8.94
N LEU A 195 13.40 5.45 7.93
CA LEU A 195 13.71 4.58 6.79
C LEU A 195 14.92 5.11 6.01
N THR A 196 14.91 6.38 5.63
CA THR A 196 15.99 7.01 4.84
C THR A 196 17.32 6.90 5.58
N THR A 197 17.35 7.26 6.87
CA THR A 197 18.55 7.19 7.71
C THR A 197 19.10 5.76 7.81
N ALA A 198 18.23 4.77 8.08
CA ALA A 198 18.64 3.38 8.16
C ALA A 198 19.24 2.86 6.84
N VAL A 199 18.60 3.20 5.71
CA VAL A 199 19.02 2.80 4.37
C VAL A 199 20.36 3.44 4.00
N GLU A 200 20.54 4.75 4.21
CA GLU A 200 21.78 5.44 3.88
C GLU A 200 22.93 4.93 4.75
N TYR A 201 22.70 4.67 6.02
CA TYR A 201 23.71 4.04 6.89
C TYR A 201 24.05 2.63 6.41
N ALA A 202 23.06 1.81 6.04
CA ALA A 202 23.27 0.46 5.56
C ALA A 202 24.08 0.39 4.25
N LYS A 203 24.03 1.43 3.41
CA LYS A 203 24.81 1.54 2.17
C LYS A 203 26.29 1.80 2.39
N VAL A 204 26.66 2.43 3.51
CA VAL A 204 28.05 2.90 3.74
C VAL A 204 28.76 2.20 4.89
N ARG A 205 28.03 1.70 5.89
CA ARG A 205 28.64 1.02 7.05
C ARG A 205 29.16 -0.35 6.67
N GLU A 206 30.45 -0.58 6.89
CA GLU A 206 31.09 -1.88 6.63
C GLU A 206 31.27 -2.70 7.91
N GLN A 207 30.94 -3.98 7.84
CA GLN A 207 31.25 -5.01 8.83
C GLN A 207 31.42 -6.36 8.12
N PHE A 208 32.26 -7.24 8.64
CA PHE A 208 32.53 -8.56 8.06
C PHE A 208 32.98 -8.48 6.57
N GLY A 209 33.70 -7.41 6.22
CA GLY A 209 34.31 -7.23 4.90
C GLY A 209 33.36 -6.74 3.81
N GLN A 210 32.16 -6.30 4.15
CA GLN A 210 31.19 -5.71 3.20
C GLN A 210 30.28 -4.71 3.90
N VAL A 211 29.56 -3.89 3.11
CA VAL A 211 28.55 -2.98 3.65
C VAL A 211 27.40 -3.78 4.26
N ILE A 212 26.87 -3.29 5.40
CA ILE A 212 25.86 -4.07 6.14
C ILE A 212 24.56 -4.25 5.34
N GLY A 213 24.24 -3.36 4.41
CA GLY A 213 23.10 -3.47 3.49
C GLY A 213 23.19 -4.64 2.50
N ALA A 214 24.34 -5.31 2.37
CA ALA A 214 24.48 -6.55 1.62
C ALA A 214 23.92 -7.77 2.36
N PHE A 215 23.81 -7.71 3.69
CA PHE A 215 23.26 -8.82 4.49
C PHE A 215 21.74 -8.90 4.35
N GLN A 216 21.23 -10.10 4.06
CA GLN A 216 19.81 -10.34 3.84
C GLN A 216 18.93 -9.85 5.01
N ALA A 217 19.35 -10.08 6.26
CA ALA A 217 18.60 -9.65 7.44
C ALA A 217 18.44 -8.12 7.49
N VAL A 218 19.47 -7.36 7.15
CA VAL A 218 19.40 -5.87 7.10
C VAL A 218 18.54 -5.42 5.93
N LYS A 219 18.67 -6.05 4.75
CA LYS A 219 17.80 -5.80 3.60
C LYS A 219 16.32 -5.97 3.96
N HIS A 220 16.00 -7.09 4.63
CA HIS A 220 14.62 -7.40 5.00
C HIS A 220 14.09 -6.40 6.03
N LEU A 221 14.89 -6.01 7.02
CA LEU A 221 14.49 -5.01 7.99
C LEU A 221 14.18 -3.67 7.32
N CYS A 222 15.06 -3.18 6.44
CA CYS A 222 14.80 -1.96 5.66
C CYS A 222 13.56 -2.08 4.74
N ALA A 223 13.33 -3.25 4.13
CA ALA A 223 12.14 -3.49 3.31
C ALA A 223 10.83 -3.51 4.13
N GLU A 224 10.86 -4.03 5.36
CA GLU A 224 9.72 -3.94 6.29
C GLU A 224 9.48 -2.50 6.74
N MET A 225 10.53 -1.73 7.01
CA MET A 225 10.41 -0.29 7.26
C MET A 225 9.78 0.43 6.06
N LEU A 226 10.15 0.07 4.82
CA LEU A 226 9.53 0.62 3.61
C LEU A 226 8.03 0.29 3.55
N CYS A 227 7.64 -0.96 3.80
CA CYS A 227 6.22 -1.36 3.80
C CYS A 227 5.40 -0.53 4.79
N ARG A 228 5.91 -0.32 6.01
CA ARG A 228 5.25 0.52 7.02
C ARG A 228 5.18 1.98 6.62
N THR A 229 6.25 2.53 6.04
CA THR A 229 6.29 3.93 5.59
C THR A 229 5.29 4.17 4.46
N GLU A 230 5.26 3.31 3.45
CA GLU A 230 4.33 3.43 2.32
C GLU A 230 2.86 3.35 2.76
N ALA A 231 2.55 2.44 3.71
CA ALA A 231 1.21 2.35 4.29
C ALA A 231 0.84 3.61 5.08
N ALA A 232 1.75 4.12 5.92
CA ALA A 232 1.52 5.32 6.73
C ALA A 232 1.32 6.57 5.86
N GLU A 233 2.14 6.78 4.84
CA GLU A 233 2.01 7.91 3.91
C GLU A 233 0.72 7.85 3.10
N ALA A 234 0.36 6.66 2.59
CA ALA A 234 -0.87 6.47 1.84
C ALA A 234 -2.10 6.80 2.70
N LEU A 235 -2.15 6.28 3.93
CA LEU A 235 -3.27 6.54 4.83
C LEU A 235 -3.30 7.97 5.37
N ALA A 236 -2.16 8.60 5.60
CA ALA A 236 -2.10 10.01 5.99
C ALA A 236 -2.67 10.94 4.90
N TRP A 237 -2.30 10.67 3.65
CA TRP A 237 -2.86 11.37 2.50
C TRP A 237 -4.38 11.14 2.37
N ASP A 238 -4.82 9.91 2.53
CA ASP A 238 -6.23 9.54 2.43
C ASP A 238 -7.06 10.23 3.52
N ALA A 239 -6.64 10.19 4.78
CA ALA A 239 -7.33 10.86 5.88
C ALA A 239 -7.37 12.39 5.69
N ALA A 240 -6.30 13.01 5.20
CA ALA A 240 -6.24 14.43 4.94
C ALA A 240 -7.07 14.86 3.73
N SER A 241 -7.25 13.98 2.74
CA SER A 241 -8.11 14.20 1.57
C SER A 241 -9.60 13.94 1.85
N ALA A 242 -9.89 13.11 2.85
CA ALA A 242 -11.25 12.71 3.25
C ALA A 242 -11.63 13.29 4.62
N VAL A 243 -11.36 14.59 4.84
CA VAL A 243 -11.70 15.28 6.08
C VAL A 243 -13.18 15.10 6.42
N GLY A 244 -13.46 14.72 7.67
CA GLY A 244 -14.83 14.41 8.13
C GLY A 244 -15.26 12.97 7.94
N ASP A 245 -14.43 12.09 7.36
CA ASP A 245 -14.66 10.65 7.33
C ASP A 245 -13.98 9.95 8.53
N PRO A 246 -14.74 9.58 9.57
CA PRO A 246 -14.15 9.02 10.78
C PRO A 246 -13.50 7.66 10.57
N LEU A 247 -13.92 6.88 9.54
CA LEU A 247 -13.32 5.59 9.24
C LEU A 247 -11.94 5.74 8.58
N ALA A 248 -11.78 6.74 7.69
CA ALA A 248 -10.48 7.08 7.11
C ALA A 248 -9.48 7.48 8.21
N VAL A 249 -9.90 8.38 9.10
CA VAL A 249 -9.06 8.85 10.22
C VAL A 249 -8.71 7.71 11.17
N ALA A 250 -9.68 6.90 11.57
CA ALA A 250 -9.44 5.79 12.49
C ALA A 250 -8.49 4.75 11.90
N SER A 251 -8.65 4.41 10.61
CA SER A 251 -7.76 3.48 9.89
C SER A 251 -6.34 4.05 9.79
N ALA A 252 -6.19 5.33 9.47
CA ALA A 252 -4.90 5.99 9.37
C ALA A 252 -4.16 6.01 10.72
N ALA A 253 -4.83 6.41 11.79
CA ALA A 253 -4.24 6.45 13.12
C ALA A 253 -3.91 5.05 13.67
N ALA A 254 -4.73 4.04 13.36
CA ALA A 254 -4.47 2.64 13.73
C ALA A 254 -3.16 2.10 13.16
N VAL A 255 -2.74 2.57 11.99
CA VAL A 255 -1.55 2.08 11.27
C VAL A 255 -0.36 3.02 11.39
N ALA A 256 -0.53 4.31 11.08
CA ALA A 256 0.59 5.24 10.94
C ALA A 256 1.32 5.53 12.26
N LEU A 257 0.60 5.58 13.38
CA LEU A 257 1.21 5.81 14.70
C LEU A 257 2.15 4.67 15.12
N ASP A 258 1.77 3.42 14.86
CA ASP A 258 2.63 2.27 15.12
C ASP A 258 3.75 2.18 14.09
N ALA A 259 3.49 2.49 12.83
CA ALA A 259 4.50 2.52 11.78
C ALA A 259 5.68 3.46 12.12
N ALA A 260 5.39 4.66 12.63
CA ALA A 260 6.43 5.61 13.05
C ALA A 260 7.27 5.06 14.20
N VAL A 261 6.64 4.46 15.22
CA VAL A 261 7.34 3.92 16.38
C VAL A 261 8.20 2.71 15.99
N GLU A 262 7.65 1.78 15.22
CA GLU A 262 8.39 0.57 14.81
C GLU A 262 9.54 0.93 13.84
N ASN A 263 9.35 1.88 12.92
CA ASN A 263 10.43 2.38 12.08
C ASN A 263 11.54 3.07 12.89
N ALA A 264 11.19 3.82 13.92
CA ALA A 264 12.21 4.45 14.78
C ALA A 264 13.03 3.42 15.57
N LYS A 265 12.38 2.35 16.07
CA LYS A 265 13.09 1.21 16.72
C LYS A 265 14.01 0.50 15.74
N ASP A 266 13.52 0.19 14.54
CA ASP A 266 14.29 -0.51 13.52
C ASP A 266 15.44 0.35 12.98
N CYS A 267 15.28 1.67 12.86
CA CYS A 267 16.34 2.60 12.53
C CYS A 267 17.48 2.50 13.58
N ILE A 268 17.15 2.57 14.86
CA ILE A 268 18.12 2.39 15.95
C ILE A 268 18.81 1.02 15.83
N GLN A 269 18.06 -0.03 15.53
CA GLN A 269 18.60 -1.38 15.37
C GLN A 269 19.59 -1.46 14.19
N VAL A 270 19.28 -0.88 13.03
CA VAL A 270 20.18 -0.84 11.86
C VAL A 270 21.45 -0.03 12.15
N LEU A 271 21.31 1.09 12.85
CA LEU A 271 22.43 1.93 13.28
C LEU A 271 23.33 1.20 14.28
N GLY A 272 22.82 0.25 15.05
CA GLY A 272 23.57 -0.50 16.06
C GLY A 272 24.01 0.40 17.23
N GLY A 273 25.24 0.24 17.69
CA GLY A 273 25.75 0.95 18.88
C GLY A 273 25.59 2.47 18.81
N ILE A 274 25.85 3.09 17.66
CA ILE A 274 25.72 4.56 17.51
C ILE A 274 24.25 5.02 17.65
N GLY A 275 23.29 4.23 17.15
CA GLY A 275 21.87 4.52 17.27
C GLY A 275 21.34 4.56 18.71
N PHE A 276 22.04 3.88 19.63
CA PHE A 276 21.71 3.86 21.06
C PHE A 276 22.39 5.00 21.85
N THR A 277 23.24 5.78 21.21
CA THR A 277 23.93 6.89 21.88
C THR A 277 23.19 8.21 21.73
N TRP A 278 23.48 9.15 22.63
CA TRP A 278 22.97 10.51 22.57
C TRP A 278 23.53 11.32 21.38
N GLU A 279 24.62 10.85 20.79
CA GLU A 279 25.28 11.49 19.66
C GLU A 279 24.48 11.41 18.36
N HIS A 280 23.70 10.33 18.17
CA HIS A 280 22.85 10.14 17.01
C HIS A 280 21.43 10.65 17.26
N GLU A 281 20.76 11.14 16.21
CA GLU A 281 19.44 11.78 16.27
C GLU A 281 18.27 10.79 16.38
N ALA A 282 18.48 9.49 16.10
CA ALA A 282 17.42 8.49 16.01
C ALA A 282 16.53 8.44 17.26
N HIS A 283 17.09 8.67 18.45
CA HIS A 283 16.31 8.70 19.68
C HIS A 283 15.32 9.89 19.74
N LEU A 284 15.60 11.01 19.07
CA LEU A 284 14.71 12.17 19.01
C LEU A 284 13.45 11.83 18.20
N TYR A 285 13.62 11.12 17.09
CA TYR A 285 12.50 10.64 16.27
C TYR A 285 11.68 9.56 16.97
N LEU A 286 12.32 8.65 17.73
CA LEU A 286 11.59 7.69 18.56
C LEU A 286 10.74 8.41 19.63
N ARG A 287 11.29 9.46 20.26
CA ARG A 287 10.57 10.28 21.24
C ARG A 287 9.37 10.99 20.61
N ARG A 288 9.54 11.58 19.43
CA ARG A 288 8.45 12.22 18.67
C ARG A 288 7.35 11.20 18.31
N ALA A 289 7.70 10.04 17.78
CA ALA A 289 6.74 9.00 17.42
C ALA A 289 5.92 8.54 18.63
N LEU A 290 6.59 8.30 19.78
CA LEU A 290 5.91 7.89 21.02
C LEU A 290 5.02 8.99 21.59
N ALA A 291 5.47 10.26 21.56
CA ALA A 291 4.68 11.40 22.01
C ALA A 291 3.41 11.61 21.18
N LEU A 292 3.50 11.51 19.85
CA LEU A 292 2.34 11.58 18.96
C LEU A 292 1.34 10.46 19.26
N ARG A 293 1.81 9.22 19.38
CA ARG A 293 0.97 8.07 19.70
C ARG A 293 0.28 8.22 21.06
N GLN A 294 1.00 8.68 22.06
CA GLN A 294 0.47 8.88 23.41
C GLN A 294 -0.56 10.03 23.45
N TRP A 295 -0.27 11.16 22.80
CA TRP A 295 -1.18 12.31 22.75
C TRP A 295 -2.55 11.95 22.16
N LEU A 296 -2.59 11.00 21.20
CA LEU A 296 -3.83 10.49 20.59
C LEU A 296 -4.47 9.33 21.38
N GLY A 297 -3.95 8.96 22.55
CA GLY A 297 -4.47 7.90 23.41
C GLY A 297 -4.12 6.47 22.97
N GLY A 298 -3.07 6.32 22.16
CA GLY A 298 -2.54 5.03 21.69
C GLY A 298 -3.25 4.45 20.48
N SER A 299 -2.55 3.63 19.70
CA SER A 299 -3.09 3.01 18.47
C SER A 299 -4.25 2.05 18.72
N GLN A 300 -4.29 1.40 19.90
CA GLN A 300 -5.39 0.50 20.27
C GLN A 300 -6.75 1.23 20.29
N ARG A 301 -6.78 2.47 20.77
CA ARG A 301 -8.00 3.30 20.76
C ARG A 301 -8.55 3.44 19.33
N TRP A 302 -7.67 3.71 18.37
CA TRP A 302 -8.04 3.93 16.98
C TRP A 302 -8.42 2.63 16.28
N ARG A 303 -7.74 1.51 16.60
CA ARG A 303 -8.17 0.20 16.11
C ARG A 303 -9.58 -0.16 16.59
N LYS A 304 -9.86 -0.02 17.88
CA LYS A 304 -11.21 -0.25 18.42
C LYS A 304 -12.25 0.67 17.77
N ARG A 305 -11.91 1.96 17.56
CA ARG A 305 -12.81 2.90 16.88
C ARG A 305 -13.08 2.51 15.43
N ALA A 306 -12.07 2.08 14.68
CA ALA A 306 -12.26 1.60 13.31
C ALA A 306 -13.21 0.39 13.27
N ALA A 307 -13.03 -0.56 14.20
CA ALA A 307 -13.93 -1.71 14.33
C ALA A 307 -15.36 -1.30 14.69
N ASP A 308 -15.54 -0.42 15.67
CA ASP A 308 -16.87 0.06 16.09
C ASP A 308 -17.61 0.78 14.96
N LEU A 309 -16.93 1.64 14.20
CA LEU A 309 -17.49 2.32 13.05
C LEU A 309 -17.91 1.33 11.96
N ALA A 310 -17.04 0.38 11.62
CA ALA A 310 -17.32 -0.62 10.60
C ALA A 310 -18.47 -1.57 11.01
N LEU A 311 -18.50 -2.02 12.26
CA LEU A 311 -19.61 -2.83 12.81
C LEU A 311 -20.92 -2.06 12.86
N ALA A 312 -20.87 -0.73 13.06
CA ALA A 312 -22.04 0.15 12.96
C ALA A 312 -22.48 0.43 11.51
N GLY A 313 -21.87 -0.23 10.52
CA GLY A 313 -22.24 -0.12 9.12
C GLY A 313 -21.59 1.05 8.38
N LYS A 314 -20.66 1.78 8.99
CA LYS A 314 -19.89 2.81 8.24
C LYS A 314 -19.06 2.13 7.17
N ARG A 315 -19.24 2.59 5.94
CA ARG A 315 -18.48 2.13 4.75
C ARG A 315 -18.06 3.35 3.95
N ARG A 316 -16.99 3.18 3.21
CA ARG A 316 -16.53 4.13 2.20
C ARG A 316 -16.04 3.39 0.97
N THR A 317 -16.17 4.02 -0.17
CA THR A 317 -15.69 3.51 -1.45
C THR A 317 -14.55 4.38 -1.92
N LEU A 318 -13.44 3.77 -2.28
CA LEU A 318 -12.33 4.44 -2.93
C LEU A 318 -12.57 4.36 -4.44
N GLY A 319 -12.70 5.51 -5.09
CA GLY A 319 -12.92 5.57 -6.53
C GLY A 319 -12.35 6.84 -7.12
N VAL A 320 -12.02 6.77 -8.40
CA VAL A 320 -11.62 7.92 -9.20
C VAL A 320 -12.78 8.23 -10.15
N ASN A 321 -13.29 9.46 -10.07
CA ASN A 321 -14.32 9.90 -11.02
C ASN A 321 -13.64 10.23 -12.36
N VAL A 322 -13.84 9.36 -13.33
CA VAL A 322 -13.32 9.52 -14.71
C VAL A 322 -14.43 9.89 -15.70
N GLY A 323 -15.61 10.27 -15.20
CA GLY A 323 -16.80 10.51 -16.00
C GLY A 323 -17.44 9.23 -16.53
N GLU A 324 -18.55 9.38 -17.25
CA GLU A 324 -19.29 8.29 -17.88
C GLU A 324 -19.00 8.25 -19.38
N ASP A 325 -19.12 7.07 -19.97
CA ASP A 325 -19.09 6.86 -21.42
C ASP A 325 -20.43 6.26 -21.87
N ALA A 326 -21.17 7.04 -22.65
CA ALA A 326 -22.52 6.66 -23.10
C ALA A 326 -22.51 5.41 -23.99
N GLU A 327 -21.44 5.19 -24.79
CA GLU A 327 -21.30 3.99 -25.62
C GLU A 327 -21.07 2.76 -24.74
N VAL A 328 -20.16 2.87 -23.77
CA VAL A 328 -19.88 1.79 -22.81
C VAL A 328 -21.13 1.46 -22.00
N THR A 329 -21.84 2.49 -21.48
CA THR A 329 -23.07 2.29 -20.70
C THR A 329 -24.13 1.55 -21.53
N ARG A 330 -24.32 1.92 -22.82
CA ARG A 330 -25.24 1.24 -23.72
C ARG A 330 -24.85 -0.22 -23.95
N LEU A 331 -23.59 -0.49 -24.28
CA LEU A 331 -23.08 -1.85 -24.51
C LEU A 331 -23.25 -2.73 -23.27
N VAL A 332 -22.95 -2.20 -22.10
CA VAL A 332 -23.11 -2.91 -20.82
C VAL A 332 -24.58 -3.23 -20.56
N ALA A 333 -25.52 -2.30 -20.84
CA ALA A 333 -26.95 -2.53 -20.70
C ALA A 333 -27.45 -3.62 -21.68
N GLU A 334 -26.96 -3.63 -22.91
CA GLU A 334 -27.25 -4.69 -23.88
C GLU A 334 -26.77 -6.07 -23.40
N ILE A 335 -25.57 -6.14 -22.84
CA ILE A 335 -25.01 -7.37 -22.28
C ILE A 335 -25.78 -7.83 -21.03
N ALA A 336 -26.18 -6.91 -20.16
CA ALA A 336 -26.98 -7.21 -18.97
C ALA A 336 -28.32 -7.86 -19.30
N ALA A 337 -28.92 -7.49 -20.44
CA ALA A 337 -30.16 -8.06 -20.94
C ALA A 337 -30.03 -9.48 -21.52
N LEU A 338 -28.80 -9.97 -21.75
CA LEU A 338 -28.56 -11.31 -22.26
C LEU A 338 -28.67 -12.36 -21.15
N PRO A 339 -29.03 -13.63 -21.50
CA PRO A 339 -28.84 -14.77 -20.64
C PRO A 339 -27.39 -14.86 -20.14
N GLU A 340 -27.18 -15.34 -18.92
CA GLU A 340 -25.85 -15.37 -18.26
C GLU A 340 -24.83 -16.14 -19.10
N GLU A 341 -25.21 -17.27 -19.69
CA GLU A 341 -24.36 -18.11 -20.55
C GLU A 341 -23.84 -17.37 -21.79
N ASN A 342 -24.51 -16.31 -22.25
CA ASN A 342 -24.12 -15.55 -23.44
C ASN A 342 -23.29 -14.29 -23.11
N ARG A 343 -23.25 -13.88 -21.83
CA ARG A 343 -22.59 -12.63 -21.41
C ARG A 343 -21.08 -12.67 -21.63
N ARG A 344 -20.42 -13.82 -21.41
CA ARG A 344 -18.98 -13.96 -21.63
C ARG A 344 -18.61 -13.69 -23.09
N THR A 345 -19.31 -14.27 -24.02
CA THR A 345 -19.07 -14.08 -25.46
C THR A 345 -19.32 -12.61 -25.86
N ALA A 346 -20.40 -12.02 -25.37
CA ALA A 346 -20.72 -10.62 -25.63
C ALA A 346 -19.69 -9.65 -25.04
N LEU A 347 -19.17 -9.91 -23.84
CA LEU A 347 -18.06 -9.15 -23.24
C LEU A 347 -16.77 -9.27 -24.06
N ALA A 348 -16.49 -10.48 -24.57
CA ALA A 348 -15.33 -10.73 -25.43
C ALA A 348 -15.45 -9.98 -26.76
N ASP A 349 -16.58 -10.13 -27.45
CA ASP A 349 -16.81 -9.54 -28.78
C ASP A 349 -16.92 -8.00 -28.76
N SER A 350 -17.36 -7.42 -27.65
CA SER A 350 -17.37 -5.97 -27.44
C SER A 350 -16.03 -5.39 -26.99
N GLY A 351 -15.04 -6.24 -26.68
CA GLY A 351 -13.74 -5.83 -26.11
C GLY A 351 -13.79 -5.40 -24.64
N LEU A 352 -14.93 -5.60 -23.95
CA LEU A 352 -15.10 -5.20 -22.55
C LEU A 352 -14.55 -6.23 -21.55
N LEU A 353 -14.26 -7.46 -21.99
CA LEU A 353 -13.69 -8.50 -21.12
C LEU A 353 -12.24 -8.18 -20.73
N ALA A 354 -11.42 -7.79 -21.71
CA ALA A 354 -10.03 -7.40 -21.53
C ALA A 354 -9.77 -6.04 -22.24
N PRO A 355 -10.33 -4.92 -21.74
CA PRO A 355 -10.38 -3.68 -22.49
C PRO A 355 -9.01 -3.10 -22.83
N HIS A 356 -7.96 -3.36 -22.03
CA HIS A 356 -6.59 -2.92 -22.26
C HIS A 356 -5.85 -3.72 -23.36
N TRP A 357 -6.40 -4.85 -23.82
CA TRP A 357 -5.78 -5.58 -24.92
C TRP A 357 -5.94 -4.81 -26.23
N PRO A 358 -5.01 -4.99 -27.19
CA PRO A 358 -5.11 -4.32 -28.47
C PRO A 358 -6.32 -4.81 -29.28
N GLN A 359 -6.84 -3.96 -30.16
CA GLN A 359 -7.86 -4.36 -31.14
C GLN A 359 -7.29 -5.47 -32.05
N PRO A 360 -8.13 -6.43 -32.50
CA PRO A 360 -9.59 -6.51 -32.28
C PRO A 360 -9.99 -7.25 -30.99
N TYR A 361 -9.06 -7.68 -30.14
CA TYR A 361 -9.30 -8.54 -28.98
C TYR A 361 -9.71 -7.78 -27.72
N GLY A 362 -9.41 -6.52 -27.66
CA GLY A 362 -9.83 -5.55 -26.66
C GLY A 362 -10.11 -4.20 -27.34
N ARG A 363 -10.11 -3.13 -26.56
CA ARG A 363 -10.34 -1.76 -27.04
C ARG A 363 -9.05 -0.96 -27.17
N GLY A 364 -7.91 -1.47 -26.68
CA GLY A 364 -6.70 -0.70 -26.46
C GLY A 364 -6.89 0.38 -25.40
N ALA A 365 -7.83 0.15 -24.49
CA ALA A 365 -8.31 1.11 -23.51
C ALA A 365 -7.18 1.60 -22.60
N ASP A 366 -7.06 2.92 -22.45
CA ASP A 366 -6.23 3.54 -21.44
C ASP A 366 -6.79 3.31 -20.02
N ALA A 367 -6.09 3.80 -19.00
CA ALA A 367 -6.51 3.61 -17.62
C ALA A 367 -7.87 4.27 -17.33
N ALA A 368 -8.16 5.43 -17.91
CA ALA A 368 -9.41 6.13 -17.69
C ALA A 368 -10.59 5.40 -18.34
N GLU A 369 -10.42 4.88 -19.56
CA GLU A 369 -11.45 4.07 -20.24
C GLU A 369 -11.69 2.75 -19.49
N GLN A 370 -10.63 2.08 -18.98
CA GLN A 370 -10.77 0.88 -18.17
C GLN A 370 -11.63 1.14 -16.91
N LEU A 371 -11.38 2.25 -16.21
CA LEU A 371 -12.17 2.63 -15.02
C LEU A 371 -13.63 2.93 -15.36
N ARG A 372 -13.91 3.61 -16.49
CA ARG A 372 -15.30 3.85 -16.96
C ARG A 372 -16.02 2.53 -17.25
N ILE A 373 -15.33 1.59 -17.90
CA ILE A 373 -15.86 0.25 -18.18
C ILE A 373 -16.13 -0.51 -16.87
N ASP A 374 -15.21 -0.47 -15.92
CA ASP A 374 -15.36 -1.13 -14.61
C ASP A 374 -16.54 -0.56 -13.83
N ALA A 375 -16.71 0.77 -13.82
CA ALA A 375 -17.82 1.44 -13.18
C ALA A 375 -19.17 1.04 -13.83
N ALA A 376 -19.25 1.01 -15.14
CA ALA A 376 -20.46 0.61 -15.86
C ALA A 376 -20.84 -0.85 -15.62
N LEU A 377 -19.87 -1.76 -15.63
CA LEU A 377 -20.09 -3.18 -15.35
C LEU A 377 -20.56 -3.39 -13.89
N THR A 378 -19.95 -2.68 -12.95
CA THR A 378 -20.33 -2.74 -11.53
C THR A 378 -21.75 -2.22 -11.32
N ALA A 379 -22.12 -1.10 -11.94
CA ALA A 379 -23.47 -0.54 -11.87
C ALA A 379 -24.55 -1.48 -12.44
N ALA A 380 -24.18 -2.34 -13.39
CA ALA A 380 -25.05 -3.35 -14.00
C ALA A 380 -24.98 -4.73 -13.33
N ASP A 381 -24.25 -4.87 -12.23
CA ASP A 381 -23.96 -6.15 -11.53
C ASP A 381 -23.41 -7.24 -12.47
N ILE A 382 -22.57 -6.84 -13.43
CA ILE A 382 -21.89 -7.77 -14.35
C ILE A 382 -20.47 -8.01 -13.84
N LYS A 383 -20.18 -9.27 -13.46
CA LYS A 383 -18.82 -9.73 -13.13
C LYS A 383 -18.12 -10.21 -14.39
N ARG A 384 -16.89 -9.73 -14.63
CA ARG A 384 -16.05 -10.30 -15.67
C ARG A 384 -15.64 -11.73 -15.31
N PRO A 385 -15.79 -12.71 -16.22
CA PRO A 385 -15.24 -14.06 -16.02
C PRO A 385 -13.71 -14.00 -15.83
N ASP A 386 -13.20 -14.76 -14.87
CA ASP A 386 -11.76 -14.94 -14.73
C ASP A 386 -11.21 -15.78 -15.89
N MET A 387 -10.14 -15.32 -16.48
CA MET A 387 -9.41 -16.04 -17.53
C MET A 387 -8.26 -16.88 -16.97
N VAL A 388 -7.99 -16.78 -15.68
CA VAL A 388 -6.90 -17.45 -14.96
C VAL A 388 -5.58 -17.32 -15.74
N ILE A 389 -4.97 -18.45 -16.11
CA ILE A 389 -3.71 -18.48 -16.89
C ILE A 389 -3.87 -17.85 -18.29
N GLY A 390 -5.05 -17.92 -18.89
CA GLY A 390 -5.34 -17.27 -20.17
C GLY A 390 -5.11 -15.76 -20.14
N GLY A 391 -5.42 -15.12 -19.00
CA GLY A 391 -5.15 -13.70 -18.77
C GLY A 391 -3.66 -13.34 -18.74
N TRP A 392 -2.77 -14.30 -18.57
CA TRP A 392 -1.30 -14.12 -18.59
C TRP A 392 -0.66 -14.62 -19.89
N ALA A 393 -1.20 -15.70 -20.46
CA ALA A 393 -0.71 -16.31 -21.69
C ALA A 393 -0.98 -15.42 -22.90
N VAL A 394 -2.22 -14.99 -23.09
CA VAL A 394 -2.61 -14.24 -24.29
C VAL A 394 -1.92 -12.90 -24.42
N PRO A 395 -1.74 -12.05 -23.38
CA PRO A 395 -0.94 -10.82 -23.49
C PRO A 395 0.49 -11.07 -23.99
N THR A 396 1.10 -12.20 -23.59
CA THR A 396 2.43 -12.58 -24.08
C THR A 396 2.38 -12.97 -25.57
N ILE A 397 1.36 -13.70 -26.00
CA ILE A 397 1.14 -14.06 -27.40
C ILE A 397 0.86 -12.79 -28.24
N LEU A 398 0.02 -11.87 -27.74
CA LEU A 398 -0.28 -10.61 -28.42
C LEU A 398 0.97 -9.73 -28.61
N ALA A 399 1.87 -9.71 -27.62
CA ALA A 399 3.08 -8.90 -27.65
C ALA A 399 4.22 -9.51 -28.50
N HIS A 400 4.31 -10.84 -28.55
CA HIS A 400 5.51 -11.53 -29.08
C HIS A 400 5.21 -12.64 -30.09
N GLY A 401 3.95 -13.07 -30.23
CA GLY A 401 3.54 -14.13 -31.13
C GLY A 401 3.36 -13.66 -32.59
N THR A 402 3.18 -14.63 -33.47
CA THR A 402 2.80 -14.38 -34.88
C THR A 402 1.31 -14.02 -34.99
N ASP A 403 0.89 -13.50 -36.15
CA ASP A 403 -0.53 -13.19 -36.37
C ASP A 403 -1.40 -14.47 -36.33
N GLU A 404 -0.90 -15.59 -36.85
CA GLU A 404 -1.59 -16.89 -36.77
C GLU A 404 -1.77 -17.34 -35.31
N GLN A 405 -0.77 -17.14 -34.45
CA GLN A 405 -0.87 -17.46 -33.02
C GLN A 405 -1.89 -16.56 -32.31
N ARG A 406 -1.91 -15.25 -32.64
CA ARG A 406 -2.89 -14.30 -32.08
C ARG A 406 -4.31 -14.67 -32.48
N GLU A 407 -4.56 -14.94 -33.75
CA GLU A 407 -5.88 -15.34 -34.26
C GLU A 407 -6.35 -16.66 -33.66
N ARG A 408 -5.44 -17.64 -33.55
CA ARG A 408 -5.74 -18.97 -33.02
C ARG A 408 -6.12 -18.98 -31.54
N PHE A 409 -5.54 -18.10 -30.73
CA PHE A 409 -5.63 -18.20 -29.27
C PHE A 409 -6.38 -17.06 -28.59
N ALA A 410 -6.34 -15.82 -29.09
CA ALA A 410 -6.85 -14.69 -28.33
C ALA A 410 -8.38 -14.71 -28.19
N ALA A 411 -9.12 -14.77 -29.30
CA ALA A 411 -10.59 -14.79 -29.26
C ALA A 411 -11.16 -16.06 -28.60
N PRO A 412 -10.67 -17.29 -28.88
CA PRO A 412 -11.14 -18.47 -28.18
C PRO A 412 -10.90 -18.46 -26.67
N THR A 413 -9.78 -17.90 -26.22
CA THR A 413 -9.52 -17.73 -24.77
C THR A 413 -10.48 -16.75 -24.11
N LEU A 414 -10.74 -15.60 -24.74
CA LEU A 414 -11.74 -14.64 -24.24
C LEU A 414 -13.12 -15.26 -24.11
N ARG A 415 -13.55 -16.03 -25.09
CA ARG A 415 -14.85 -16.72 -25.09
C ARG A 415 -14.91 -17.94 -24.16
N GLY A 416 -13.77 -18.37 -23.61
CA GLY A 416 -13.69 -19.54 -22.74
C GLY A 416 -13.70 -20.88 -23.46
N GLU A 417 -13.46 -20.87 -24.78
CA GLU A 417 -13.35 -22.04 -25.63
C GLU A 417 -11.99 -22.75 -25.51
N VAL A 418 -10.97 -22.02 -24.98
CA VAL A 418 -9.62 -22.51 -24.72
C VAL A 418 -9.24 -22.18 -23.29
N THR A 419 -8.84 -23.21 -22.55
CA THR A 419 -8.33 -23.13 -21.18
C THR A 419 -6.83 -23.36 -21.15
N TRP A 420 -6.14 -22.69 -20.21
CA TRP A 420 -4.69 -22.65 -20.14
C TRP A 420 -4.14 -23.14 -18.82
N CYS A 421 -2.95 -23.78 -18.87
CA CYS A 421 -2.09 -23.96 -17.71
C CYS A 421 -0.67 -23.41 -17.95
N GLN A 422 0.14 -23.34 -16.89
CA GLN A 422 1.48 -22.76 -16.93
C GLN A 422 2.54 -23.78 -16.53
N LEU A 423 3.37 -24.22 -17.48
CA LEU A 423 4.45 -25.19 -17.32
C LEU A 423 5.80 -24.46 -17.12
N PHE A 424 5.95 -23.74 -16.00
CA PHE A 424 7.16 -22.97 -15.73
C PHE A 424 8.02 -23.65 -14.66
N SER A 425 7.52 -23.78 -13.44
CA SER A 425 8.26 -24.30 -12.29
C SER A 425 8.62 -25.78 -12.43
N GLU A 426 9.78 -26.14 -11.87
CA GLU A 426 10.28 -27.52 -11.80
C GLU A 426 10.65 -27.88 -10.35
N PRO A 427 10.77 -29.17 -9.98
CA PRO A 427 11.16 -29.56 -8.63
C PRO A 427 12.46 -28.88 -8.13
N GLY A 428 13.39 -28.57 -9.05
CA GLY A 428 14.68 -27.89 -8.74
C GLY A 428 14.75 -26.42 -9.15
N ALA A 429 13.68 -25.81 -9.70
CA ALA A 429 13.69 -24.45 -10.25
C ALA A 429 12.34 -23.76 -10.02
N GLY A 430 12.15 -23.24 -8.81
CA GLY A 430 11.02 -22.40 -8.41
C GLY A 430 11.40 -20.90 -8.46
N SER A 431 11.88 -20.35 -7.34
CA SER A 431 12.32 -18.93 -7.29
C SER A 431 13.48 -18.62 -8.24
N ASP A 432 14.42 -19.54 -8.44
CA ASP A 432 15.43 -19.48 -9.50
C ASP A 432 14.93 -20.16 -10.79
N LEU A 433 13.86 -19.61 -11.35
CA LEU A 433 13.20 -20.16 -12.55
C LEU A 433 14.16 -20.32 -13.74
N ALA A 434 15.15 -19.42 -13.88
CA ALA A 434 16.12 -19.50 -14.96
C ALA A 434 16.99 -20.77 -14.92
N SER A 435 17.01 -21.49 -13.81
CA SER A 435 17.74 -22.77 -13.64
C SER A 435 16.93 -23.99 -14.06
N LEU A 436 15.78 -23.81 -14.76
CA LEU A 436 14.96 -24.88 -15.31
C LEU A 436 15.77 -25.82 -16.21
N ARG A 437 15.39 -27.11 -16.21
CA ARG A 437 16.09 -28.20 -16.89
C ARG A 437 15.27 -28.92 -17.95
N THR A 438 13.96 -28.71 -18.04
CA THR A 438 13.15 -29.25 -19.12
C THR A 438 13.84 -28.94 -20.43
N ALA A 439 14.25 -29.96 -21.15
CA ALA A 439 15.01 -29.84 -22.39
C ALA A 439 14.06 -29.74 -23.58
N ALA A 440 14.42 -28.92 -24.57
CA ALA A 440 13.80 -28.89 -25.86
C ALA A 440 14.84 -29.21 -26.94
N ARG A 441 14.72 -30.35 -27.55
CA ARG A 441 15.65 -30.86 -28.56
C ARG A 441 15.07 -30.64 -29.95
N ARG A 442 15.86 -30.02 -30.84
CA ARG A 442 15.46 -29.80 -32.22
C ARG A 442 15.21 -31.09 -32.97
N THR A 443 14.13 -31.13 -33.77
CA THR A 443 13.80 -32.21 -34.66
C THR A 443 13.18 -31.66 -35.96
N ASP A 444 12.82 -32.51 -36.92
CA ASP A 444 12.21 -32.08 -38.18
C ASP A 444 10.84 -31.42 -37.91
N GLY A 445 10.69 -30.19 -38.32
CA GLY A 445 9.46 -29.39 -38.20
C GLY A 445 9.10 -28.91 -36.79
N GLY A 446 9.98 -29.12 -35.80
CA GLY A 446 9.65 -28.72 -34.44
C GLY A 446 10.67 -29.10 -33.37
N TRP A 447 10.19 -29.35 -32.19
CA TRP A 447 10.95 -29.61 -30.98
C TRP A 447 10.38 -30.78 -30.20
N LEU A 448 11.23 -31.56 -29.55
CA LEU A 448 10.84 -32.60 -28.59
C LEU A 448 11.15 -32.08 -27.18
N LEU A 449 10.13 -31.96 -26.34
CA LEU A 449 10.22 -31.51 -24.97
C LEU A 449 10.26 -32.70 -24.01
N THR A 450 11.29 -32.72 -23.14
CA THR A 450 11.47 -33.76 -22.12
C THR A 450 11.79 -33.13 -20.78
N GLY A 451 10.99 -33.45 -19.74
CA GLY A 451 11.20 -32.90 -18.40
C GLY A 451 10.00 -33.08 -17.48
N GLN A 452 10.06 -32.41 -16.34
CA GLN A 452 9.00 -32.43 -15.33
C GLN A 452 8.70 -31.01 -14.86
N LYS A 453 7.42 -30.68 -14.88
CA LYS A 453 6.88 -29.44 -14.35
C LYS A 453 6.06 -29.69 -13.09
N VAL A 454 6.00 -28.72 -12.19
CA VAL A 454 5.34 -28.84 -10.89
C VAL A 454 4.58 -27.56 -10.57
N TRP A 455 3.62 -27.64 -9.66
CA TRP A 455 2.75 -26.55 -9.25
C TRP A 455 1.89 -25.99 -10.40
N THR A 456 1.52 -26.86 -11.35
CA THR A 456 0.70 -26.46 -12.50
C THR A 456 -0.77 -26.49 -12.12
N SER A 457 -1.39 -25.31 -12.01
CA SER A 457 -2.82 -25.18 -11.74
C SER A 457 -3.62 -25.77 -12.89
N LEU A 458 -4.63 -26.59 -12.56
CA LEU A 458 -5.63 -27.13 -13.48
C LEU A 458 -5.07 -27.84 -14.74
N ALA A 459 -3.85 -28.39 -14.66
CA ALA A 459 -3.23 -29.04 -15.83
C ALA A 459 -4.04 -30.20 -16.41
N HIS A 460 -4.90 -30.84 -15.62
CA HIS A 460 -5.77 -31.96 -16.05
C HIS A 460 -7.02 -31.49 -16.82
N GLU A 461 -7.34 -30.18 -16.77
CA GLU A 461 -8.49 -29.59 -17.44
C GLU A 461 -8.07 -28.67 -18.61
N ALA A 462 -6.79 -28.28 -18.65
CA ALA A 462 -6.29 -27.31 -19.63
C ALA A 462 -6.21 -27.93 -21.04
N ASP A 463 -6.60 -27.14 -22.03
CA ASP A 463 -6.42 -27.48 -23.44
C ASP A 463 -5.00 -27.20 -23.91
N TRP A 464 -4.44 -26.06 -23.46
CA TRP A 464 -3.13 -25.55 -23.87
C TRP A 464 -2.29 -25.14 -22.66
N ALA A 465 -0.99 -25.22 -22.84
CA ALA A 465 -0.03 -24.72 -21.84
C ALA A 465 0.95 -23.71 -22.44
N ILE A 466 1.31 -22.72 -21.64
CA ILE A 466 2.52 -21.93 -21.85
C ILE A 466 3.69 -22.65 -21.15
N CYS A 467 4.75 -22.97 -21.89
CA CYS A 467 5.85 -23.78 -21.39
C CYS A 467 7.21 -23.10 -21.62
N LEU A 468 8.06 -23.10 -20.57
CA LEU A 468 9.46 -22.74 -20.69
C LEU A 468 10.32 -24.00 -20.75
N ALA A 469 11.16 -24.10 -21.77
CA ALA A 469 12.12 -25.20 -21.89
C ALA A 469 13.48 -24.69 -22.38
N ARG A 470 14.53 -25.45 -22.08
CA ARG A 470 15.90 -25.13 -22.44
C ARG A 470 16.24 -25.67 -23.82
N THR A 471 16.49 -24.77 -24.74
CA THR A 471 16.88 -25.08 -26.13
C THR A 471 18.39 -25.05 -26.32
N ASP A 472 19.12 -24.32 -25.47
CA ASP A 472 20.59 -24.22 -25.51
C ASP A 472 21.16 -24.27 -24.09
N PRO A 473 21.83 -25.37 -23.70
CA PRO A 473 22.46 -25.50 -22.38
C PRO A 473 23.84 -24.81 -22.28
N ASP A 474 24.46 -24.44 -23.38
CA ASP A 474 25.85 -23.98 -23.44
C ASP A 474 25.99 -22.45 -23.32
N VAL A 475 24.87 -21.74 -23.31
CA VAL A 475 24.83 -20.27 -23.13
C VAL A 475 24.41 -19.90 -21.69
N PRO A 476 24.59 -18.64 -21.27
CA PRO A 476 24.10 -18.18 -19.97
C PRO A 476 22.64 -18.51 -19.75
N LYS A 477 22.28 -19.00 -18.55
CA LYS A 477 20.99 -19.63 -18.24
C LYS A 477 19.74 -18.88 -18.73
N HIS A 478 19.76 -17.56 -18.76
CA HIS A 478 18.67 -16.74 -19.25
C HIS A 478 18.54 -16.66 -20.78
N LYS A 479 19.60 -16.98 -21.52
CA LYS A 479 19.65 -16.91 -22.98
C LYS A 479 19.31 -18.23 -23.69
N GLY A 480 19.31 -19.33 -22.96
CA GLY A 480 19.04 -20.67 -23.50
C GLY A 480 17.61 -21.16 -23.28
N ILE A 481 16.67 -20.29 -22.94
CA ILE A 481 15.27 -20.64 -22.66
C ILE A 481 14.40 -20.17 -23.80
N THR A 482 13.47 -21.04 -24.24
CA THR A 482 12.47 -20.76 -25.28
C THR A 482 11.07 -20.91 -24.71
N TYR A 483 10.12 -20.19 -25.27
CA TYR A 483 8.72 -20.15 -24.87
C TYR A 483 7.88 -20.94 -25.88
N PHE A 484 7.15 -21.94 -25.43
CA PHE A 484 6.37 -22.86 -26.25
C PHE A 484 4.89 -22.80 -25.88
N LEU A 485 4.03 -22.98 -26.87
CA LEU A 485 2.63 -23.30 -26.69
C LEU A 485 2.49 -24.82 -26.85
N VAL A 486 1.98 -25.49 -25.84
CA VAL A 486 1.92 -26.96 -25.79
C VAL A 486 0.47 -27.39 -25.74
N ASP A 487 0.06 -28.22 -26.70
CA ASP A 487 -1.25 -28.91 -26.65
C ASP A 487 -1.21 -29.96 -25.54
N MET A 488 -2.03 -29.77 -24.51
CA MET A 488 -2.07 -30.67 -23.35
C MET A 488 -2.60 -32.06 -23.65
N ARG A 489 -3.14 -32.27 -24.85
CA ARG A 489 -3.57 -33.57 -25.36
C ARG A 489 -2.49 -34.29 -26.18
N ALA A 490 -1.32 -33.67 -26.37
CA ALA A 490 -0.22 -34.25 -27.13
C ALA A 490 0.27 -35.55 -26.49
N ALA A 491 0.71 -36.49 -27.34
CA ALA A 491 1.33 -37.73 -26.86
C ALA A 491 2.60 -37.43 -26.04
N GLY A 492 2.84 -38.20 -24.98
CA GLY A 492 3.98 -38.01 -24.08
C GLY A 492 3.71 -37.13 -22.88
N ILE A 493 2.51 -36.55 -22.75
CA ILE A 493 2.12 -35.77 -21.55
C ILE A 493 1.42 -36.69 -20.55
N THR A 494 1.90 -36.63 -19.30
CA THR A 494 1.23 -37.28 -18.17
C THR A 494 1.05 -36.27 -17.05
N THR A 495 -0.17 -36.10 -16.56
CA THR A 495 -0.50 -35.24 -15.41
C THR A 495 -0.71 -36.09 -14.16
N ARG A 496 -0.18 -35.64 -13.01
CA ARG A 496 -0.40 -36.26 -11.71
C ARG A 496 -0.85 -35.23 -10.70
N PRO A 497 -2.03 -35.38 -10.08
CA PRO A 497 -2.49 -34.43 -9.06
C PRO A 497 -1.54 -34.36 -7.87
N LEU A 498 -1.27 -33.14 -7.39
CA LEU A 498 -0.58 -32.87 -6.15
C LEU A 498 -1.59 -32.54 -5.06
N ARG A 499 -1.62 -33.36 -4.02
CA ARG A 499 -2.48 -33.09 -2.87
C ARG A 499 -1.85 -32.01 -2.01
N GLU A 500 -2.53 -30.88 -1.90
CA GLU A 500 -2.13 -29.71 -1.11
C GLU A 500 -2.47 -29.88 0.37
N ILE A 501 -1.98 -28.93 1.20
CA ILE A 501 -2.29 -28.90 2.63
C ILE A 501 -3.79 -28.71 2.92
N THR A 502 -4.54 -28.15 1.97
CA THR A 502 -6.02 -28.06 1.98
C THR A 502 -6.72 -29.41 1.84
N GLY A 503 -5.99 -30.47 1.45
CA GLY A 503 -6.55 -31.76 1.06
C GLY A 503 -7.04 -31.82 -0.38
N ARG A 504 -7.09 -30.70 -1.10
CA ARG A 504 -7.47 -30.61 -2.51
C ARG A 504 -6.27 -30.90 -3.42
N SER A 505 -6.52 -30.99 -4.72
CA SER A 505 -5.51 -31.23 -5.74
C SER A 505 -5.72 -30.28 -6.92
N VAL A 506 -5.60 -28.98 -6.66
CA VAL A 506 -5.69 -27.95 -7.70
C VAL A 506 -4.42 -27.92 -8.54
N PHE A 507 -3.26 -28.18 -7.91
CA PHE A 507 -1.97 -28.24 -8.60
C PHE A 507 -1.64 -29.65 -9.07
N ASN A 508 -0.82 -29.71 -10.11
CA ASN A 508 -0.39 -30.95 -10.72
C ASN A 508 1.12 -30.98 -10.97
N GLU A 509 1.68 -32.17 -10.98
CA GLU A 509 2.93 -32.47 -11.68
C GLU A 509 2.59 -32.80 -13.13
N VAL A 510 3.42 -32.32 -14.06
CA VAL A 510 3.28 -32.61 -15.49
C VAL A 510 4.60 -33.19 -16.00
N PHE A 511 4.56 -34.39 -16.50
CA PHE A 511 5.69 -35.09 -17.10
C PHE A 511 5.60 -34.96 -18.61
N LEU A 512 6.70 -34.55 -19.22
CA LEU A 512 6.88 -34.41 -20.66
C LEU A 512 7.90 -35.50 -21.11
N ASP A 513 7.49 -36.41 -21.95
CA ASP A 513 8.32 -37.48 -22.48
C ASP A 513 8.34 -37.38 -24.01
N ASP A 514 9.37 -36.73 -24.55
CA ASP A 514 9.55 -36.41 -25.96
C ASP A 514 8.29 -35.82 -26.63
N VAL A 515 7.65 -34.90 -25.95
CA VAL A 515 6.44 -34.21 -26.43
C VAL A 515 6.79 -33.35 -27.65
N PHE A 516 6.20 -33.66 -28.79
CA PHE A 516 6.43 -32.90 -30.01
C PHE A 516 5.66 -31.56 -29.99
N VAL A 517 6.40 -30.48 -30.24
CA VAL A 517 5.85 -29.12 -30.39
C VAL A 517 6.31 -28.58 -31.75
N PRO A 518 5.38 -28.26 -32.67
CA PRO A 518 5.71 -27.72 -33.98
C PRO A 518 6.38 -26.33 -33.87
N ASP A 519 7.14 -25.97 -34.90
CA ASP A 519 7.76 -24.63 -34.99
C ASP A 519 6.73 -23.50 -34.93
N ALA A 520 5.54 -23.71 -35.45
CA ALA A 520 4.43 -22.76 -35.41
C ALA A 520 3.95 -22.44 -34.00
N ASP A 521 4.26 -23.29 -32.99
CA ASP A 521 3.88 -23.13 -31.60
C ASP A 521 5.05 -22.62 -30.72
N VAL A 522 6.13 -22.14 -31.33
CA VAL A 522 7.18 -21.35 -30.63
C VAL A 522 6.79 -19.88 -30.63
N VAL A 523 6.78 -19.24 -29.46
CA VAL A 523 6.50 -17.81 -29.34
C VAL A 523 7.79 -17.02 -29.38
N GLY A 524 7.92 -16.12 -30.33
CA GLY A 524 9.15 -15.34 -30.55
C GLY A 524 10.31 -16.22 -31.05
N GLU A 525 11.54 -15.72 -30.87
CA GLU A 525 12.74 -16.43 -31.31
C GLU A 525 13.21 -17.46 -30.27
N PRO A 526 13.76 -18.61 -30.68
CA PRO A 526 14.45 -19.52 -29.78
C PRO A 526 15.52 -18.81 -28.94
N GLY A 527 15.58 -19.07 -27.64
CA GLY A 527 16.48 -18.40 -26.70
C GLY A 527 15.93 -17.09 -26.12
N ALA A 528 14.83 -16.54 -26.64
CA ALA A 528 14.20 -15.30 -26.14
C ALA A 528 13.20 -15.54 -24.97
N GLY A 529 12.94 -16.77 -24.60
CA GLY A 529 11.86 -17.16 -23.68
C GLY A 529 11.91 -16.50 -22.33
N TRP A 530 13.09 -16.12 -21.81
CA TRP A 530 13.20 -15.38 -20.55
C TRP A 530 12.56 -13.98 -20.61
N LYS A 531 12.70 -13.29 -21.75
CA LYS A 531 12.05 -12.00 -21.97
C LYS A 531 10.53 -12.17 -21.96
N LEU A 532 10.02 -13.21 -22.63
CA LEU A 532 8.60 -13.51 -22.72
C LEU A 532 8.03 -13.93 -21.34
N ALA A 533 8.76 -14.75 -20.59
CA ALA A 533 8.38 -15.12 -19.23
C ALA A 533 8.22 -13.88 -18.32
N ARG A 534 9.06 -12.86 -18.48
CA ARG A 534 8.90 -11.59 -17.74
C ARG A 534 7.62 -10.85 -18.10
N THR A 535 7.19 -10.88 -19.37
CA THR A 535 5.91 -10.32 -19.81
C THR A 535 4.75 -11.07 -19.14
N THR A 536 4.76 -12.41 -19.17
CA THR A 536 3.75 -13.26 -18.51
C THR A 536 3.65 -12.95 -17.00
N LEU A 537 4.77 -12.96 -16.29
CA LEU A 537 4.83 -12.72 -14.84
C LEU A 537 4.47 -11.26 -14.45
N ALA A 538 4.62 -10.29 -15.37
CA ALA A 538 4.16 -8.92 -15.14
C ALA A 538 2.63 -8.84 -15.17
N ASN A 539 1.97 -9.59 -16.06
CA ASN A 539 0.51 -9.64 -16.16
C ASN A 539 -0.14 -10.39 -14.98
N GLU A 540 0.55 -11.38 -14.38
CA GLU A 540 0.12 -12.08 -13.16
C GLU A 540 -0.10 -11.14 -11.96
N ARG A 541 0.53 -9.97 -11.95
CA ARG A 541 0.55 -9.04 -10.81
C ARG A 541 -0.48 -7.92 -10.87
N VAL A 542 -1.29 -7.85 -11.92
CA VAL A 542 -2.23 -6.75 -12.15
C VAL A 542 -3.65 -7.20 -11.81
N ALA A 543 -4.04 -7.06 -10.54
CA ALA A 543 -5.44 -7.01 -10.15
C ALA A 543 -5.82 -5.56 -9.84
N LEU A 544 -6.92 -5.05 -10.38
CA LEU A 544 -7.52 -3.78 -9.98
C LEU A 544 -8.35 -4.05 -8.73
N GLY A 545 -8.06 -3.33 -7.63
CA GLY A 545 -8.84 -3.41 -6.38
C GLY A 545 -10.31 -3.01 -6.63
N ARG A 546 -11.24 -3.75 -6.06
CA ARG A 546 -12.68 -3.52 -6.22
C ARG A 546 -13.27 -2.85 -5.00
N GLY A 547 -13.36 -1.53 -5.02
CA GLY A 547 -14.40 -0.71 -4.40
C GLY A 547 -14.43 -0.57 -2.89
N SER A 548 -14.27 -1.58 -2.05
CA SER A 548 -14.31 -1.44 -0.60
C SER A 548 -13.02 -0.85 -0.05
N ALA A 549 -13.13 0.21 0.75
CA ALA A 549 -11.96 0.80 1.39
C ALA A 549 -11.31 -0.10 2.44
N VAL A 550 -12.04 -1.03 3.03
CA VAL A 550 -11.52 -1.96 4.05
C VAL A 550 -11.08 -3.31 3.45
N GLY A 551 -11.39 -3.57 2.19
CA GLY A 551 -11.09 -4.82 1.49
C GLY A 551 -12.17 -5.89 1.61
N GLU A 552 -12.39 -6.66 0.53
CA GLU A 552 -13.47 -7.66 0.43
C GLU A 552 -13.43 -8.71 1.55
N ASN A 553 -12.24 -9.22 1.90
CA ASN A 553 -12.10 -10.24 2.95
C ASN A 553 -12.49 -9.71 4.34
N VAL A 554 -12.32 -8.41 4.61
CA VAL A 554 -12.75 -7.79 5.86
C VAL A 554 -14.26 -7.57 5.85
N GLU A 555 -14.87 -7.26 4.69
CA GLU A 555 -16.34 -7.18 4.58
C GLU A 555 -17.00 -8.50 4.95
N GLU A 556 -16.49 -9.63 4.45
CA GLU A 556 -16.97 -10.97 4.82
C GLU A 556 -16.87 -11.24 6.34
N LEU A 557 -15.78 -10.79 6.97
CA LEU A 557 -15.62 -10.86 8.42
C LEU A 557 -16.66 -10.01 9.17
N LEU A 558 -16.91 -8.79 8.69
CA LEU A 558 -17.86 -7.86 9.29
C LEU A 558 -19.31 -8.37 9.23
N GLU A 559 -19.66 -9.08 8.14
CA GLU A 559 -20.99 -9.71 7.99
C GLU A 559 -21.24 -10.85 8.98
N SER A 560 -20.16 -11.55 9.37
CA SER A 560 -20.24 -12.74 10.25
C SER A 560 -19.71 -12.50 11.68
N ALA A 561 -19.26 -11.28 12.01
CA ALA A 561 -18.64 -10.98 13.28
C ALA A 561 -19.61 -11.13 14.46
N PRO A 562 -19.26 -11.86 15.52
CA PRO A 562 -20.07 -11.93 16.73
C PRO A 562 -20.03 -10.60 17.52
N GLU A 563 -20.99 -10.38 18.40
CA GLU A 563 -21.09 -9.14 19.20
C GLU A 563 -19.86 -8.89 20.08
N ASP A 564 -19.23 -9.94 20.57
CA ASP A 564 -18.06 -9.94 21.45
C ASP A 564 -16.73 -10.05 20.69
N VAL A 565 -16.73 -9.83 19.39
CA VAL A 565 -15.52 -9.87 18.56
C VAL A 565 -14.39 -9.01 19.13
N ASP A 566 -13.14 -9.48 19.04
CA ASP A 566 -11.96 -8.68 19.41
C ASP A 566 -11.83 -7.46 18.49
N ARG A 567 -12.33 -6.31 18.99
CA ARG A 567 -12.33 -5.04 18.27
C ARG A 567 -10.94 -4.49 18.01
N ASP A 568 -9.96 -4.83 18.85
CA ASP A 568 -8.58 -4.38 18.62
C ASP A 568 -7.97 -5.09 17.42
N ARG A 569 -8.13 -6.39 17.34
CA ARG A 569 -7.64 -7.21 16.22
C ARG A 569 -8.42 -6.94 14.93
N LEU A 570 -9.76 -6.86 15.00
CA LEU A 570 -10.60 -6.51 13.86
C LEU A 570 -10.23 -5.12 13.30
N GLY A 571 -10.04 -4.13 14.17
CA GLY A 571 -9.64 -2.79 13.77
C GLY A 571 -8.24 -2.71 13.17
N ALA A 572 -7.32 -3.57 13.60
CA ALA A 572 -6.01 -3.71 12.96
C ALA A 572 -6.15 -4.21 11.50
N LEU A 573 -7.00 -5.21 11.27
CA LEU A 573 -7.29 -5.73 9.92
C LEU A 573 -7.98 -4.68 9.03
N ILE A 574 -8.92 -3.89 9.58
CA ILE A 574 -9.56 -2.78 8.88
C ILE A 574 -8.52 -1.74 8.44
N GLY A 575 -7.60 -1.36 9.34
CA GLY A 575 -6.52 -0.43 9.02
C GLY A 575 -5.58 -0.95 7.94
N GLN A 576 -5.18 -2.20 8.02
CA GLN A 576 -4.33 -2.86 7.01
C GLN A 576 -5.04 -2.97 5.65
N GLY A 577 -6.31 -3.38 5.64
CA GLY A 577 -7.12 -3.45 4.43
C GLY A 577 -7.28 -2.07 3.79
N SER A 578 -7.52 -1.03 4.59
CA SER A 578 -7.55 0.36 4.13
C SER A 578 -6.22 0.78 3.51
N ALA A 579 -5.08 0.41 4.10
CA ALA A 579 -3.76 0.70 3.54
C ALA A 579 -3.57 0.04 2.17
N CYS A 580 -3.95 -1.24 2.03
CA CYS A 580 -3.88 -1.95 0.75
C CYS A 580 -4.76 -1.27 -0.30
N SER A 581 -6.00 -0.92 0.03
CA SER A 581 -6.95 -0.29 -0.90
C SER A 581 -6.49 1.11 -1.35
N VAL A 582 -5.92 1.92 -0.44
CA VAL A 582 -5.36 3.25 -0.79
C VAL A 582 -4.09 3.12 -1.63
N LEU A 583 -3.25 2.12 -1.39
CA LEU A 583 -2.08 1.84 -2.23
C LEU A 583 -2.48 1.40 -3.65
N ASP A 584 -3.56 0.63 -3.79
CA ASP A 584 -4.13 0.27 -5.09
C ASP A 584 -4.72 1.49 -5.81
N LEU A 585 -5.40 2.38 -5.06
CA LEU A 585 -5.86 3.67 -5.60
C LEU A 585 -4.67 4.50 -6.11
N ARG A 586 -3.59 4.58 -5.36
CA ARG A 586 -2.35 5.25 -5.79
C ARG A 586 -1.82 4.67 -7.12
N ALA A 587 -1.74 3.35 -7.19
CA ALA A 587 -1.28 2.69 -8.41
C ALA A 587 -2.20 3.00 -9.62
N THR A 588 -3.50 3.14 -9.38
CA THR A 588 -4.48 3.53 -10.38
C THR A 588 -4.27 4.97 -10.85
N LEU A 589 -4.11 5.92 -9.92
CA LEU A 589 -3.83 7.33 -10.24
C LEU A 589 -2.55 7.48 -11.07
N ARG A 590 -1.46 6.78 -10.69
CA ARG A 590 -0.22 6.77 -11.48
C ARG A 590 -0.42 6.28 -12.92
N ARG A 591 -1.29 5.28 -13.12
CA ARG A 591 -1.61 4.80 -14.47
C ARG A 591 -2.40 5.84 -15.27
N LEU A 592 -3.28 6.60 -14.64
CA LEU A 592 -3.99 7.71 -15.28
C LEU A 592 -3.00 8.78 -15.78
N ASP A 593 -1.91 9.00 -15.05
CA ASP A 593 -0.82 9.90 -15.44
C ASP A 593 0.15 9.27 -16.47
N GLY A 594 -0.16 8.10 -17.01
CA GLY A 594 0.67 7.39 -17.99
C GLY A 594 1.94 6.75 -17.41
N LEU A 595 2.07 6.68 -16.10
CA LEU A 595 3.18 6.07 -15.40
C LEU A 595 2.94 4.56 -15.24
N GLY A 596 3.94 3.75 -15.56
CA GLY A 596 3.87 2.30 -15.34
C GLY A 596 3.83 1.92 -13.85
N PRO A 597 3.53 0.63 -13.54
CA PRO A 597 3.66 0.13 -12.18
C PRO A 597 5.11 0.32 -11.72
N GLY A 598 5.29 1.08 -10.65
CA GLY A 598 6.60 1.32 -10.05
C GLY A 598 7.13 0.10 -9.30
N ALA A 599 8.31 0.26 -8.71
CA ALA A 599 8.91 -0.76 -7.86
C ALA A 599 8.06 -1.05 -6.61
N GLU A 600 7.11 -0.18 -6.29
CA GLU A 600 6.13 -0.27 -5.19
C GLU A 600 5.18 -1.46 -5.33
N SER A 601 5.05 -2.06 -6.52
CA SER A 601 4.23 -3.27 -6.71
C SER A 601 4.66 -4.43 -5.79
N SER A 602 5.95 -4.48 -5.42
CA SER A 602 6.45 -5.46 -4.44
C SER A 602 5.94 -5.17 -3.03
N VAL A 603 5.82 -3.90 -2.65
CA VAL A 603 5.28 -3.47 -1.35
C VAL A 603 3.79 -3.81 -1.26
N ALA A 604 3.00 -3.47 -2.28
CA ALA A 604 1.57 -3.79 -2.33
C ALA A 604 1.32 -5.30 -2.19
N LYS A 605 2.12 -6.14 -2.89
CA LYS A 605 2.03 -7.59 -2.74
C LYS A 605 2.39 -8.06 -1.33
N LEU A 606 3.47 -7.55 -0.72
CA LEU A 606 3.88 -7.92 0.64
C LEU A 606 2.78 -7.59 1.67
N LEU A 607 2.22 -6.40 1.60
CA LEU A 607 1.13 -5.97 2.49
C LEU A 607 -0.15 -6.75 2.24
N GLY A 608 -0.57 -6.91 0.99
CA GLY A 608 -1.79 -7.63 0.63
C GLY A 608 -1.76 -9.11 1.02
N VAL A 609 -0.62 -9.79 0.83
CA VAL A 609 -0.46 -11.19 1.26
C VAL A 609 -0.54 -11.31 2.78
N ARG A 610 0.14 -10.44 3.52
CA ARG A 610 0.10 -10.42 4.99
C ARG A 610 -1.33 -10.19 5.47
N HIS A 611 -1.97 -9.16 4.98
CA HIS A 611 -3.35 -8.81 5.31
C HIS A 611 -4.29 -9.99 5.07
N ARG A 612 -4.24 -10.63 3.90
CA ARG A 612 -5.11 -11.77 3.58
C ARG A 612 -4.84 -12.97 4.49
N GLN A 613 -3.58 -13.24 4.85
CA GLN A 613 -3.23 -14.33 5.77
C GLN A 613 -3.72 -14.05 7.19
N GLU A 614 -3.56 -12.83 7.70
CA GLU A 614 -4.03 -12.43 9.04
C GLU A 614 -5.55 -12.40 9.11
N THR A 615 -6.23 -11.98 8.04
CA THR A 615 -7.70 -11.99 7.94
C THR A 615 -8.24 -13.43 7.96
N ALA A 616 -7.63 -14.33 7.19
CA ALA A 616 -8.02 -15.75 7.19
C ALA A 616 -7.76 -16.44 8.54
N GLU A 617 -6.68 -16.07 9.24
CA GLU A 617 -6.38 -16.56 10.58
C GLU A 617 -7.42 -16.07 11.58
N PHE A 618 -7.80 -14.79 11.51
CA PHE A 618 -8.83 -14.24 12.39
C PHE A 618 -10.21 -14.87 12.12
N ALA A 619 -10.56 -15.11 10.84
CA ALA A 619 -11.79 -15.83 10.49
C ALA A 619 -11.81 -17.25 11.09
N LEU A 620 -10.67 -17.93 11.09
CA LEU A 620 -10.54 -19.26 11.70
C LEU A 620 -10.69 -19.19 13.23
N ASP A 621 -10.12 -18.17 13.89
CA ASP A 621 -10.23 -17.99 15.34
C ASP A 621 -11.67 -17.66 15.79
N LEU A 622 -12.47 -17.04 14.90
CA LEU A 622 -13.91 -16.79 15.15
C LEU A 622 -14.78 -18.03 14.91
N ALA A 623 -14.25 -19.05 14.22
CA ALA A 623 -15.03 -20.27 13.96
C ALA A 623 -15.26 -21.03 15.28
N SER A 624 -16.51 -21.43 15.53
CA SER A 624 -16.89 -22.14 16.74
C SER A 624 -16.33 -23.57 16.82
N GLU A 625 -15.98 -24.15 15.68
CA GLU A 625 -15.46 -25.51 15.54
C GLU A 625 -14.31 -25.55 14.54
N LEU A 626 -13.22 -26.24 14.88
CA LEU A 626 -12.08 -26.51 14.02
C LEU A 626 -12.36 -27.77 13.16
N VAL A 627 -13.24 -27.62 12.16
CA VAL A 627 -13.54 -28.65 11.18
C VAL A 627 -12.79 -28.36 9.89
N ALA A 628 -12.08 -29.35 9.34
CA ALA A 628 -11.18 -29.18 8.20
C ALA A 628 -11.87 -28.68 6.91
N GLU A 629 -13.15 -29.03 6.74
CA GLU A 629 -13.95 -28.68 5.56
C GLU A 629 -14.62 -27.30 5.66
N THR A 630 -14.52 -26.60 6.79
CA THR A 630 -15.11 -25.25 6.92
C THR A 630 -14.44 -24.27 5.97
N PRO A 631 -15.17 -23.28 5.43
CA PRO A 631 -14.59 -22.26 4.57
C PRO A 631 -13.41 -21.54 5.22
N ALA A 632 -13.50 -21.21 6.51
CA ALA A 632 -12.45 -20.54 7.27
C ALA A 632 -11.17 -21.39 7.36
N ALA A 633 -11.30 -22.71 7.66
CA ALA A 633 -10.14 -23.61 7.71
C ALA A 633 -9.51 -23.79 6.33
N GLN A 634 -10.32 -23.93 5.29
CA GLN A 634 -9.83 -24.06 3.92
C GLN A 634 -9.12 -22.77 3.45
N GLU A 635 -9.67 -21.58 3.72
CA GLU A 635 -9.05 -20.31 3.35
C GLU A 635 -7.75 -20.09 4.14
N PHE A 636 -7.73 -20.37 5.45
CA PHE A 636 -6.51 -20.28 6.24
C PHE A 636 -5.37 -21.12 5.64
N LEU A 637 -5.65 -22.38 5.29
CA LEU A 637 -4.66 -23.26 4.68
C LEU A 637 -4.27 -22.78 3.27
N LEU A 638 -5.24 -22.38 2.45
CA LEU A 638 -5.00 -21.93 1.08
C LEU A 638 -4.11 -20.68 1.05
N THR A 639 -4.36 -19.72 1.92
CA THR A 639 -3.59 -18.46 1.93
C THR A 639 -2.11 -18.65 2.22
N ARG A 640 -1.68 -19.80 2.76
CA ARG A 640 -0.24 -20.11 2.93
C ARG A 640 0.52 -20.14 1.60
N CYS A 641 -0.14 -20.47 0.48
CA CYS A 641 0.49 -20.44 -0.84
C CYS A 641 0.83 -19.02 -1.31
N LEU A 642 0.10 -17.98 -0.85
CA LEU A 642 0.26 -16.60 -1.31
C LEU A 642 1.64 -16.01 -0.98
N SER A 643 2.23 -16.42 0.15
CA SER A 643 3.59 -16.01 0.54
C SER A 643 4.69 -16.80 -0.18
N ILE A 644 4.32 -17.76 -1.04
CA ILE A 644 5.23 -18.64 -1.80
C ILE A 644 5.11 -18.35 -3.30
N ALA A 645 3.89 -18.36 -3.84
CA ALA A 645 3.59 -18.19 -5.26
C ALA A 645 3.90 -16.76 -5.76
N GLY A 646 4.32 -16.65 -7.02
CA GLY A 646 4.64 -15.36 -7.65
C GLY A 646 5.81 -14.60 -6.99
N GLY A 647 6.73 -15.33 -6.35
CA GLY A 647 7.87 -14.83 -5.56
C GLY A 647 7.61 -14.89 -4.07
N THR A 648 8.48 -15.62 -3.35
CA THR A 648 8.36 -15.74 -1.90
C THR A 648 8.53 -14.40 -1.20
N THR A 649 7.96 -14.28 0.01
CA THR A 649 8.12 -13.08 0.85
C THR A 649 9.58 -12.63 0.93
N GLN A 650 10.53 -13.56 1.15
CA GLN A 650 11.96 -13.26 1.27
C GLN A 650 12.56 -12.71 -0.03
N VAL A 651 12.13 -13.26 -1.19
CA VAL A 651 12.56 -12.77 -2.51
C VAL A 651 12.00 -11.37 -2.77
N LEU A 652 10.75 -11.13 -2.39
CA LEU A 652 10.11 -9.81 -2.57
C LEU A 652 10.71 -8.76 -1.64
N LEU A 653 11.01 -9.09 -0.38
CA LEU A 653 11.73 -8.20 0.54
C LEU A 653 13.12 -7.85 0.01
N SER A 654 13.88 -8.84 -0.48
CA SER A 654 15.18 -8.59 -1.11
C SER A 654 15.03 -7.72 -2.35
N ALA A 655 14.05 -7.98 -3.20
CA ALA A 655 13.79 -7.19 -4.41
C ALA A 655 13.39 -5.74 -4.07
N ALA A 656 12.56 -5.53 -3.05
CA ALA A 656 12.21 -4.19 -2.56
C ALA A 656 13.43 -3.45 -2.03
N ALA A 657 14.26 -4.11 -1.22
CA ALA A 657 15.49 -3.53 -0.70
C ALA A 657 16.48 -3.13 -1.81
N GLU A 658 16.65 -3.98 -2.82
CA GLU A 658 17.60 -3.73 -3.91
C GLU A 658 17.09 -2.74 -4.95
N ARG A 659 15.81 -2.84 -5.36
CA ARG A 659 15.28 -2.07 -6.48
C ARG A 659 14.66 -0.74 -6.07
N VAL A 660 14.04 -0.70 -4.87
CA VAL A 660 13.38 0.53 -4.35
C VAL A 660 14.37 1.33 -3.50
N LEU A 661 15.04 0.65 -2.54
CA LEU A 661 15.93 1.33 -1.59
C LEU A 661 17.37 1.45 -2.09
N GLY A 662 17.74 0.74 -3.18
CA GLY A 662 19.08 0.80 -3.75
C GLY A 662 20.16 0.16 -2.87
N LEU A 663 19.79 -0.80 -2.00
CA LEU A 663 20.77 -1.58 -1.24
C LEU A 663 21.55 -2.51 -2.17
N PRO A 664 22.82 -2.82 -1.88
CA PRO A 664 23.67 -3.65 -2.73
C PRO A 664 23.14 -5.09 -2.83
N ARG A 665 23.40 -5.74 -3.97
CA ARG A 665 23.06 -7.14 -4.23
C ARG A 665 23.94 -8.12 -3.46
#